data_700aa7170f58f54a3f441b1c768c645c
#
_entry.id   700aa7170f58f54a3f441b1c768c645c
#
_cell.length_a   1.000
_cell.length_b   1.000
_cell.length_c   1.000
_cell.angle_alpha   90.00
_cell.angle_beta   90.00
_cell.angle_gamma   90.00
#
_symmetry.space_group_name_H-M   'P 1'
#
loop_
_entity.id
_entity.type
_entity.pdbx_description
1 polymer ?
#
loop_
_entity_poly.entity_id
_entity_poly.type
_entity_poly.pdbx_seq_one_letter_code
_entity_poly.pdbx_strand_id
1 'polypeptide(L)'
;MIGLWIKGLLAHRLPRLAASGAGIALAVAMIGLIGLFAAASQQDMTRRAVRGVPVDWQVALAPGTDAAALTALLRKDVPTTAIATVDYAAVPGFSAVAGTTTQTTGAGVVLGVPPDYLDRFPGQVRALAGKPDGVLIAQQAAANLHVGPGDIVSIAMADGGAEKLTVDGVVDLPNADSMFQSIGPSKAAAPSAPPDDVLLMPAARWAALFPASAAGFPAAGTSRQLHVRLDHAGLPNDPGAAYVAASQQAHHVEVLAAGAATIADDLAARLDAVRGDALYAGVLFLFLGAPGAVLAALLTAAVVLAGRDRRRREQALLRLRGASPAAALGVAGIEAAAVASVSGIGGAVLALGLAAALGIPMVNTGGLPWLAAATVAGMATAATAVMLPAWADLRASSVATARRSLTGNATPIWQRLGLDLLLLALSAALFWRTAGTGYQVVLAPEGVAATAVDYPAFLAPLALWIGGGLTALRLSRWALGHGRVPLARAIAPFAARLADTIAASVTRERGRIATGVVMTALAISFGIAVAVFDTTYEAQSRVDAQLTNGADVTVTGTARMPAGDRLRAIRAVPGVAVAEPMQHRHAYVGHDLQDLYGIDPRRIGRATAIVDAHVAGGDARGALDRLAATPDGVLVSQETINDFQLAIGDLLKLRLDAADGSSRTSPFHVVGVVNEFPTAPRDSFLVANAAYLATETGRPGAELVLVRTADAPARIAEGIRRALGRDSPLAVTDIGQASRIIGSSLTAVDLRGLTGIELGFAVALVAASTGLVLALGFVERRRSLAVLWALGARPGISARFLWTEGLLVLGGGGLIGTVLGFAVAAMLVKLLTGVFDPPPDALSVPWVILSALFATAAVAVLAAVLWAAQRPQSRADLGAELPR
;
A
#
# COMPACT_ATOMS: atom_id res chain seq x y z
N MET A 1 53.35 16.35 -6.77
CA MET A 1 52.54 17.07 -5.74
C MET A 1 51.16 16.43 -5.51
N ILE A 2 50.37 16.12 -6.56
CA ILE A 2 49.02 15.56 -6.44
C ILE A 2 49.03 14.22 -5.70
N GLY A 3 49.96 13.29 -6.00
CA GLY A 3 50.06 11.99 -5.31
C GLY A 3 50.36 12.07 -3.83
N LEU A 4 51.21 12.99 -3.41
CA LEU A 4 51.51 13.25 -1.99
C LEU A 4 50.26 13.82 -1.27
N TRP A 5 49.50 14.64 -1.99
CA TRP A 5 48.27 15.22 -1.45
C TRP A 5 47.19 14.16 -1.27
N ILE A 6 46.99 13.26 -2.27
CA ILE A 6 46.06 12.10 -2.15
C ILE A 6 46.46 11.22 -0.98
N LYS A 7 47.75 10.88 -0.83
CA LYS A 7 48.23 10.07 0.29
C LYS A 7 47.98 10.76 1.64
N GLY A 8 48.21 12.08 1.74
CA GLY A 8 47.87 12.87 2.92
C GLY A 8 46.38 12.98 3.19
N LEU A 9 45.56 13.07 2.14
CA LEU A 9 44.10 13.12 2.24
C LEU A 9 43.54 11.81 2.76
N LEU A 10 43.98 10.67 2.24
CA LEU A 10 43.56 9.35 2.68
C LEU A 10 44.10 8.98 4.06
N ALA A 11 45.40 9.28 4.37
CA ALA A 11 46.00 8.89 5.63
C ALA A 11 45.50 9.72 6.83
N HIS A 12 45.22 11.01 6.64
CA HIS A 12 44.97 11.95 7.76
C HIS A 12 43.55 12.54 7.75
N ARG A 13 42.75 12.37 6.67
CA ARG A 13 41.43 13.01 6.51
C ARG A 13 40.27 12.01 6.26
N LEU A 14 40.55 10.72 6.28
CA LEU A 14 39.52 9.67 6.02
C LEU A 14 38.28 9.83 6.91
N PRO A 15 38.39 10.09 8.24
CA PRO A 15 37.19 10.27 9.07
C PRO A 15 36.34 11.46 8.66
N ARG A 16 36.99 12.54 8.13
CA ARG A 16 36.27 13.72 7.66
C ARG A 16 35.60 13.47 6.33
N LEU A 17 36.26 12.78 5.40
CA LEU A 17 35.67 12.39 4.11
C LEU A 17 34.45 11.47 4.34
N ALA A 18 34.59 10.50 5.24
CA ALA A 18 33.51 9.60 5.63
C ALA A 18 32.31 10.36 6.24
N ALA A 19 32.57 11.29 7.18
CA ALA A 19 31.53 12.13 7.76
C ALA A 19 30.83 13.03 6.72
N SER A 20 31.61 13.57 5.75
CA SER A 20 31.04 14.39 4.67
C SER A 20 30.21 13.56 3.68
N GLY A 21 30.56 12.28 3.48
CA GLY A 21 29.83 11.38 2.58
C GLY A 21 28.68 10.61 3.24
N ALA A 22 28.69 10.50 4.57
CA ALA A 22 27.77 9.61 5.29
C ALA A 22 26.28 9.98 5.06
N GLY A 23 25.94 11.26 5.02
CA GLY A 23 24.56 11.69 4.78
C GLY A 23 24.05 11.26 3.41
N ILE A 24 24.86 11.49 2.36
CA ILE A 24 24.50 11.07 1.00
C ILE A 24 24.57 9.55 0.85
N ALA A 25 25.50 8.87 1.54
CA ALA A 25 25.53 7.41 1.57
C ALA A 25 24.22 6.83 2.15
N LEU A 26 23.67 7.44 3.22
CA LEU A 26 22.35 7.11 3.73
C LEU A 26 21.24 7.37 2.71
N ALA A 27 21.30 8.50 1.98
CA ALA A 27 20.34 8.78 0.91
C ALA A 27 20.37 7.74 -0.22
N VAL A 28 21.58 7.41 -0.69
CA VAL A 28 21.79 6.38 -1.72
C VAL A 28 21.31 5.02 -1.23
N ALA A 29 21.63 4.66 0.03
CA ALA A 29 21.18 3.42 0.64
C ALA A 29 19.65 3.35 0.73
N MET A 30 19.00 4.43 1.15
CA MET A 30 17.54 4.50 1.28
C MET A 30 16.86 4.39 -0.08
N ILE A 31 17.22 5.26 -1.04
CA ILE A 31 16.59 5.26 -2.38
C ILE A 31 16.90 3.94 -3.11
N GLY A 32 18.14 3.45 -2.99
CA GLY A 32 18.54 2.17 -3.58
C GLY A 32 17.75 0.98 -2.98
N LEU A 33 17.60 0.94 -1.66
CA LEU A 33 16.83 -0.11 -0.97
C LEU A 33 15.34 -0.04 -1.30
N ILE A 34 14.74 1.16 -1.34
CA ILE A 34 13.35 1.37 -1.78
C ILE A 34 13.18 0.89 -3.22
N GLY A 35 14.13 1.20 -4.12
CA GLY A 35 14.07 0.73 -5.51
C GLY A 35 14.20 -0.79 -5.66
N LEU A 36 15.08 -1.44 -4.87
CA LEU A 36 15.18 -2.91 -4.81
C LEU A 36 13.89 -3.54 -4.29
N PHE A 37 13.32 -2.96 -3.23
CA PHE A 37 12.06 -3.39 -2.65
C PHE A 37 10.89 -3.21 -3.62
N ALA A 38 10.79 -2.07 -4.31
CA ALA A 38 9.76 -1.80 -5.31
C ALA A 38 9.81 -2.82 -6.45
N ALA A 39 11.01 -3.12 -6.97
CA ALA A 39 11.18 -4.12 -8.01
C ALA A 39 10.81 -5.54 -7.55
N ALA A 40 11.13 -5.90 -6.31
CA ALA A 40 10.70 -7.17 -5.72
C ALA A 40 9.18 -7.24 -5.55
N SER A 41 8.57 -6.15 -5.10
CA SER A 41 7.11 -6.02 -4.98
C SER A 41 6.41 -6.17 -6.33
N GLN A 42 6.91 -5.52 -7.39
CA GLN A 42 6.38 -5.66 -8.76
C GLN A 42 6.46 -7.11 -9.26
N GLN A 43 7.58 -7.80 -9.00
CA GLN A 43 7.71 -9.22 -9.33
C GLN A 43 6.66 -10.08 -8.62
N ASP A 44 6.41 -9.81 -7.33
CA ASP A 44 5.39 -10.55 -6.58
C ASP A 44 3.96 -10.22 -7.05
N MET A 45 3.72 -8.98 -7.49
CA MET A 45 2.46 -8.60 -8.13
C MET A 45 2.23 -9.38 -9.42
N THR A 46 3.22 -9.45 -10.31
CA THR A 46 3.16 -10.24 -11.54
C THR A 46 2.88 -11.72 -11.24
N ARG A 47 3.64 -12.31 -10.30
CA ARG A 47 3.46 -13.72 -9.93
C ARG A 47 2.07 -14.03 -9.37
N ARG A 48 1.51 -13.10 -8.56
CA ARG A 48 0.15 -13.26 -8.01
C ARG A 48 -0.89 -13.12 -9.09
N ALA A 49 -0.76 -12.13 -9.97
CA ALA A 49 -1.66 -11.92 -11.10
C ALA A 49 -1.77 -13.18 -11.96
N VAL A 50 -0.63 -13.72 -12.36
CA VAL A 50 -0.53 -14.93 -13.19
C VAL A 50 -1.13 -16.17 -12.51
N ARG A 51 -0.91 -16.35 -11.19
CA ARG A 51 -1.49 -17.48 -10.44
C ARG A 51 -3.02 -17.42 -10.34
N GLY A 52 -3.59 -16.22 -10.42
CA GLY A 52 -5.04 -16.00 -10.35
C GLY A 52 -5.76 -16.27 -11.68
N VAL A 53 -5.05 -16.63 -12.76
CA VAL A 53 -5.63 -16.93 -14.08
C VAL A 53 -5.45 -18.41 -14.41
N PRO A 54 -6.47 -19.25 -14.22
CA PRO A 54 -6.38 -20.67 -14.57
C PRO A 54 -6.42 -20.93 -16.07
N VAL A 55 -7.18 -20.12 -16.83
CA VAL A 55 -7.28 -20.14 -18.29
C VAL A 55 -6.71 -18.83 -18.82
N ASP A 56 -5.54 -18.88 -19.47
CA ASP A 56 -4.89 -17.69 -19.98
C ASP A 56 -5.54 -17.13 -21.24
N TRP A 57 -5.97 -18.04 -22.13
CA TRP A 57 -6.66 -17.67 -23.35
C TRP A 57 -7.94 -18.47 -23.56
N GLN A 58 -9.01 -17.78 -23.89
CA GLN A 58 -10.21 -18.34 -24.48
C GLN A 58 -10.11 -18.11 -26.00
N VAL A 59 -9.93 -19.17 -26.78
CA VAL A 59 -9.75 -19.09 -28.22
C VAL A 59 -11.05 -19.54 -28.91
N ALA A 60 -11.84 -18.57 -29.38
CA ALA A 60 -13.03 -18.87 -30.16
C ALA A 60 -12.66 -19.34 -31.56
N LEU A 61 -13.24 -20.43 -31.99
CA LEU A 61 -13.05 -20.99 -33.33
C LEU A 61 -14.09 -20.39 -34.28
N ALA A 62 -13.64 -19.94 -35.45
CA ALA A 62 -14.54 -19.59 -36.54
C ALA A 62 -15.32 -20.82 -37.03
N PRO A 63 -16.55 -20.67 -37.53
CA PRO A 63 -17.34 -21.77 -38.04
C PRO A 63 -16.58 -22.56 -39.11
N GLY A 64 -16.51 -23.90 -38.94
CA GLY A 64 -15.80 -24.79 -39.87
C GLY A 64 -14.30 -24.95 -39.61
N THR A 65 -13.74 -24.30 -38.59
CA THR A 65 -12.34 -24.46 -38.21
C THR A 65 -12.09 -25.82 -37.55
N ASP A 66 -11.04 -26.52 -37.98
CA ASP A 66 -10.55 -27.75 -37.36
C ASP A 66 -9.84 -27.43 -36.03
N ALA A 67 -10.47 -27.76 -34.91
CA ALA A 67 -9.92 -27.58 -33.58
C ALA A 67 -8.60 -28.36 -33.37
N ALA A 68 -8.44 -29.51 -34.01
CA ALA A 68 -7.21 -30.30 -33.90
C ALA A 68 -6.03 -29.64 -34.61
N ALA A 69 -6.26 -29.07 -35.79
CA ALA A 69 -5.25 -28.34 -36.55
C ALA A 69 -4.80 -27.09 -35.79
N LEU A 70 -5.74 -26.34 -35.22
CA LEU A 70 -5.44 -25.16 -34.41
C LEU A 70 -4.68 -25.54 -33.11
N THR A 71 -5.08 -26.62 -32.46
CA THR A 71 -4.37 -27.13 -31.26
C THR A 71 -2.93 -27.53 -31.62
N ALA A 72 -2.70 -28.14 -32.78
CA ALA A 72 -1.34 -28.48 -33.24
C ALA A 72 -0.49 -27.22 -33.52
N LEU A 73 -1.08 -26.17 -34.10
CA LEU A 73 -0.44 -24.88 -34.32
C LEU A 73 -0.05 -24.24 -32.98
N LEU A 74 -0.98 -24.17 -32.03
CA LEU A 74 -0.72 -23.61 -30.71
C LEU A 74 0.43 -24.32 -29.99
N ARG A 75 0.44 -25.66 -30.00
CA ARG A 75 1.51 -26.44 -29.34
C ARG A 75 2.87 -26.27 -29.99
N LYS A 76 2.91 -25.94 -31.27
CA LYS A 76 4.15 -25.76 -32.02
C LYS A 76 4.77 -24.38 -31.76
N ASP A 77 3.95 -23.33 -31.76
CA ASP A 77 4.43 -21.95 -31.82
C ASP A 77 4.36 -21.22 -30.47
N VAL A 78 3.63 -21.81 -29.50
CA VAL A 78 3.43 -21.19 -28.16
C VAL A 78 3.79 -22.19 -27.05
N PRO A 79 4.58 -21.79 -26.07
CA PRO A 79 4.82 -22.65 -24.91
C PRO A 79 3.54 -22.74 -24.06
N THR A 80 2.85 -23.90 -24.21
CA THR A 80 1.58 -24.17 -23.51
C THR A 80 1.73 -25.33 -22.55
N THR A 81 1.11 -25.24 -21.38
CA THR A 81 1.07 -26.31 -20.36
C THR A 81 -0.19 -27.17 -20.49
N ALA A 82 -1.33 -26.57 -20.90
CA ALA A 82 -2.58 -27.28 -21.13
C ALA A 82 -3.40 -26.64 -22.24
N ILE A 83 -4.12 -27.47 -23.01
CA ILE A 83 -5.12 -27.05 -23.99
C ILE A 83 -6.31 -28.00 -23.87
N ALA A 84 -7.52 -27.46 -23.74
CA ALA A 84 -8.76 -28.23 -23.73
C ALA A 84 -9.81 -27.61 -24.66
N THR A 85 -10.59 -28.46 -25.31
CA THR A 85 -11.76 -28.04 -26.08
C THR A 85 -12.95 -27.98 -25.13
N VAL A 86 -13.66 -26.85 -25.11
CA VAL A 86 -14.86 -26.61 -24.30
C VAL A 86 -15.98 -26.20 -25.26
N ASP A 87 -17.14 -26.83 -25.11
CA ASP A 87 -18.31 -26.53 -25.89
C ASP A 87 -19.28 -25.71 -25.04
N TYR A 88 -19.86 -24.68 -25.61
CA TYR A 88 -20.80 -23.75 -24.95
C TYR A 88 -22.17 -23.86 -25.64
N ALA A 89 -23.24 -23.85 -24.84
CA ALA A 89 -24.60 -23.69 -25.31
C ALA A 89 -25.34 -22.66 -24.48
N ALA A 90 -25.80 -21.58 -25.13
CA ALA A 90 -26.70 -20.62 -24.51
C ALA A 90 -28.12 -21.23 -24.49
N VAL A 91 -28.73 -21.22 -23.30
CA VAL A 91 -30.06 -21.78 -23.11
C VAL A 91 -31.00 -20.73 -22.52
N PRO A 92 -32.33 -20.82 -22.79
CA PRO A 92 -33.31 -19.85 -22.27
C PRO A 92 -33.36 -19.80 -20.73
N GLY A 93 -32.97 -20.90 -20.06
CA GLY A 93 -32.95 -20.97 -18.61
C GLY A 93 -32.98 -22.41 -18.09
N PHE A 94 -32.90 -22.50 -16.78
CA PHE A 94 -33.05 -23.74 -16.03
C PHE A 94 -34.33 -23.72 -15.20
N SER A 95 -34.91 -24.89 -14.92
CA SER A 95 -36.02 -25.00 -14.01
C SER A 95 -35.92 -26.23 -13.11
N ALA A 96 -36.41 -26.14 -11.91
CA ALA A 96 -36.49 -27.27 -10.99
C ALA A 96 -37.78 -27.23 -10.18
N VAL A 97 -38.27 -28.38 -9.80
CA VAL A 97 -39.46 -28.52 -8.93
C VAL A 97 -38.97 -28.56 -7.49
N ALA A 98 -39.26 -27.49 -6.74
CA ALA A 98 -39.02 -27.41 -5.30
C ALA A 98 -40.34 -27.46 -4.55
N GLY A 99 -40.65 -28.61 -3.93
CA GLY A 99 -41.93 -28.84 -3.28
C GLY A 99 -43.11 -28.87 -4.28
N THR A 100 -44.01 -27.89 -4.19
CA THR A 100 -45.17 -27.72 -5.07
C THR A 100 -44.98 -26.65 -6.15
N THR A 101 -43.86 -25.96 -6.15
CA THR A 101 -43.58 -24.86 -7.07
C THR A 101 -42.43 -25.20 -8.03
N THR A 102 -42.49 -24.65 -9.23
CA THR A 102 -41.39 -24.73 -10.20
C THR A 102 -40.60 -23.42 -10.11
N GLN A 103 -39.32 -23.52 -9.75
CA GLN A 103 -38.38 -22.42 -9.81
C GLN A 103 -37.75 -22.36 -11.22
N THR A 104 -37.56 -21.18 -11.72
CA THR A 104 -36.94 -20.93 -13.03
C THR A 104 -35.85 -19.86 -12.96
N THR A 105 -34.76 -20.03 -13.69
CA THR A 105 -33.76 -18.99 -13.86
C THR A 105 -34.00 -18.14 -15.11
N GLY A 106 -33.23 -17.10 -15.28
CA GLY A 106 -33.06 -16.43 -16.57
C GLY A 106 -32.22 -17.23 -17.57
N ALA A 107 -31.75 -16.57 -18.60
CA ALA A 107 -30.87 -17.18 -19.59
C ALA A 107 -29.59 -17.75 -18.93
N GLY A 108 -29.25 -18.95 -19.29
CA GLY A 108 -28.08 -19.64 -18.73
C GLY A 108 -27.13 -20.18 -19.80
N VAL A 109 -26.03 -20.75 -19.35
CA VAL A 109 -25.01 -21.36 -20.21
C VAL A 109 -24.72 -22.79 -19.75
N VAL A 110 -24.68 -23.71 -20.69
CA VAL A 110 -24.28 -25.10 -20.46
C VAL A 110 -22.93 -25.36 -21.12
N LEU A 111 -21.95 -25.78 -20.30
CA LEU A 111 -20.60 -26.10 -20.77
C LEU A 111 -20.39 -27.59 -20.85
N GLY A 112 -19.84 -28.03 -21.98
CA GLY A 112 -19.34 -29.39 -22.21
C GLY A 112 -17.82 -29.43 -22.04
N VAL A 113 -17.33 -30.08 -20.99
CA VAL A 113 -15.91 -30.11 -20.64
C VAL A 113 -15.34 -31.51 -20.73
N PRO A 114 -14.07 -31.68 -21.12
CA PRO A 114 -13.41 -32.99 -21.12
C PRO A 114 -13.24 -33.51 -19.68
N PRO A 115 -13.13 -34.85 -19.49
CA PRO A 115 -13.08 -35.44 -18.15
C PRO A 115 -11.92 -35.00 -17.28
N ASP A 116 -10.80 -34.62 -17.89
CA ASP A 116 -9.57 -34.16 -17.21
C ASP A 116 -9.45 -32.65 -17.16
N TYR A 117 -10.55 -31.91 -17.40
CA TYR A 117 -10.56 -30.43 -17.41
C TYR A 117 -10.12 -29.83 -16.09
N LEU A 118 -10.64 -30.35 -14.97
CA LEU A 118 -10.34 -29.84 -13.63
C LEU A 118 -8.86 -30.02 -13.25
N ASP A 119 -8.24 -31.09 -13.72
CA ASP A 119 -6.82 -31.35 -13.49
C ASP A 119 -5.92 -30.44 -14.34
N ARG A 120 -6.35 -30.13 -15.56
CA ARG A 120 -5.62 -29.24 -16.49
C ARG A 120 -5.69 -27.78 -16.09
N PHE A 121 -6.85 -27.35 -15.55
CA PHE A 121 -7.13 -25.97 -15.16
C PHE A 121 -7.48 -25.89 -13.67
N PRO A 122 -6.52 -26.16 -12.78
CA PRO A 122 -6.74 -26.12 -11.34
C PRO A 122 -7.10 -24.72 -10.88
N GLY A 123 -8.13 -24.62 -10.02
CA GLY A 123 -8.63 -23.35 -9.50
C GLY A 123 -9.74 -22.71 -10.34
N GLN A 124 -10.10 -23.28 -11.51
CA GLN A 124 -11.21 -22.80 -12.33
C GLN A 124 -12.57 -23.18 -11.74
N VAL A 125 -12.66 -24.39 -11.21
CA VAL A 125 -13.88 -24.92 -10.61
C VAL A 125 -13.57 -25.42 -9.20
N ARG A 126 -14.35 -25.03 -8.23
CA ARG A 126 -14.25 -25.46 -6.83
C ARG A 126 -15.49 -26.23 -6.42
N ALA A 127 -15.33 -27.51 -6.12
CA ALA A 127 -16.45 -28.32 -5.62
C ALA A 127 -16.89 -27.85 -4.22
N LEU A 128 -18.19 -27.63 -4.04
CA LEU A 128 -18.80 -27.22 -2.80
C LEU A 128 -19.58 -28.36 -2.15
N ALA A 129 -20.32 -29.15 -2.96
CA ALA A 129 -21.12 -30.28 -2.48
C ALA A 129 -21.26 -31.34 -3.56
N GLY A 130 -21.44 -32.59 -3.18
CA GLY A 130 -21.63 -33.72 -4.10
C GLY A 130 -20.32 -34.22 -4.72
N LYS A 131 -20.40 -34.79 -5.91
CA LYS A 131 -19.26 -35.31 -6.66
C LYS A 131 -18.66 -34.20 -7.53
N PRO A 132 -17.33 -34.21 -7.77
CA PRO A 132 -16.67 -33.23 -8.63
C PRO A 132 -16.79 -33.57 -10.14
N ASP A 133 -17.39 -34.69 -10.47
CA ASP A 133 -17.58 -35.21 -11.84
C ASP A 133 -19.08 -35.38 -12.15
N GLY A 134 -19.45 -35.37 -13.39
CA GLY A 134 -20.84 -35.49 -13.84
C GLY A 134 -21.49 -34.15 -14.19
N VAL A 135 -22.76 -33.99 -13.84
CA VAL A 135 -23.51 -32.76 -14.06
C VAL A 135 -23.33 -31.85 -12.84
N LEU A 136 -22.63 -30.74 -13.03
CA LEU A 136 -22.29 -29.78 -12.01
C LEU A 136 -23.06 -28.49 -12.24
N ILE A 137 -23.68 -27.97 -11.19
CA ILE A 137 -24.40 -26.69 -11.25
C ILE A 137 -23.63 -25.63 -10.47
N ALA A 138 -23.54 -24.42 -10.99
CA ALA A 138 -22.94 -23.29 -10.29
C ALA A 138 -23.74 -22.93 -9.03
N GLN A 139 -23.04 -22.48 -8.00
CA GLN A 139 -23.64 -22.18 -6.70
C GLN A 139 -24.83 -21.22 -6.79
N GLN A 140 -24.71 -20.17 -7.62
CA GLN A 140 -25.77 -19.18 -7.81
C GLN A 140 -27.03 -19.83 -8.42
N ALA A 141 -26.86 -20.56 -9.53
CA ALA A 141 -27.98 -21.29 -10.16
C ALA A 141 -28.60 -22.32 -9.21
N ALA A 142 -27.78 -23.06 -8.45
CA ALA A 142 -28.25 -24.00 -7.44
C ALA A 142 -29.07 -23.33 -6.32
N ALA A 143 -28.64 -22.14 -5.90
CA ALA A 143 -29.35 -21.34 -4.92
C ALA A 143 -30.67 -20.81 -5.47
N ASN A 144 -30.68 -20.29 -6.70
CA ASN A 144 -31.88 -19.79 -7.39
C ASN A 144 -32.96 -20.90 -7.55
N LEU A 145 -32.51 -22.11 -7.91
CA LEU A 145 -33.40 -23.26 -8.14
C LEU A 145 -33.73 -24.09 -6.88
N HIS A 146 -33.09 -23.80 -5.74
CA HIS A 146 -33.15 -24.60 -4.52
C HIS A 146 -32.79 -26.08 -4.69
N VAL A 147 -31.81 -26.36 -5.54
CA VAL A 147 -31.34 -27.71 -5.84
C VAL A 147 -30.01 -28.02 -5.20
N GLY A 148 -29.74 -29.29 -4.99
CA GLY A 148 -28.48 -29.83 -4.55
C GLY A 148 -28.16 -31.17 -5.23
N PRO A 149 -27.09 -31.83 -4.85
CA PRO A 149 -26.73 -33.13 -5.41
C PRO A 149 -27.84 -34.15 -5.24
N GLY A 150 -28.22 -34.80 -6.33
CA GLY A 150 -29.33 -35.76 -6.41
C GLY A 150 -30.65 -35.18 -6.89
N ASP A 151 -30.84 -33.87 -6.92
CA ASP A 151 -32.05 -33.22 -7.42
C ASP A 151 -32.06 -33.19 -8.97
N ILE A 152 -33.23 -32.96 -9.55
CA ILE A 152 -33.42 -32.92 -11.00
C ILE A 152 -33.59 -31.46 -11.43
N VAL A 153 -32.77 -31.05 -12.38
CA VAL A 153 -32.83 -29.75 -13.07
C VAL A 153 -33.25 -30.01 -14.52
N SER A 154 -34.17 -29.20 -15.03
CA SER A 154 -34.61 -29.23 -16.42
C SER A 154 -33.98 -28.07 -17.16
N ILE A 155 -33.31 -28.33 -18.30
CA ILE A 155 -32.77 -27.34 -19.20
C ILE A 155 -33.82 -26.98 -20.24
N ALA A 156 -34.17 -25.72 -20.38
CA ALA A 156 -35.02 -25.26 -21.46
C ALA A 156 -34.23 -25.30 -22.78
N MET A 157 -34.76 -25.96 -23.79
CA MET A 157 -34.11 -26.06 -25.09
C MET A 157 -34.68 -25.03 -26.06
N ALA A 158 -33.89 -24.63 -27.06
CA ALA A 158 -34.30 -23.62 -28.04
C ALA A 158 -35.50 -24.02 -28.90
N ASP A 159 -35.77 -25.31 -29.02
CA ASP A 159 -36.94 -25.89 -29.75
C ASP A 159 -38.23 -25.90 -28.91
N GLY A 160 -38.16 -25.39 -27.67
CA GLY A 160 -39.26 -25.41 -26.73
C GLY A 160 -39.39 -26.69 -25.90
N GLY A 161 -38.51 -27.66 -26.11
CA GLY A 161 -38.38 -28.85 -25.27
C GLY A 161 -37.71 -28.57 -23.94
N ALA A 162 -37.76 -29.54 -23.04
CA ALA A 162 -37.06 -29.49 -21.78
C ALA A 162 -36.39 -30.83 -21.48
N GLU A 163 -35.09 -30.80 -21.16
CA GLU A 163 -34.32 -32.01 -20.86
C GLU A 163 -34.05 -32.07 -19.34
N LYS A 164 -34.29 -33.22 -18.75
CA LYS A 164 -34.11 -33.43 -17.31
C LYS A 164 -32.76 -34.06 -16.99
N LEU A 165 -32.03 -33.41 -16.07
CA LEU A 165 -30.72 -33.86 -15.64
C LEU A 165 -30.67 -33.98 -14.11
N THR A 166 -30.02 -35.02 -13.62
CA THR A 166 -29.72 -35.13 -12.20
C THR A 166 -28.44 -34.37 -11.91
N VAL A 167 -28.45 -33.52 -10.91
CA VAL A 167 -27.29 -32.79 -10.43
C VAL A 167 -26.37 -33.71 -9.64
N ASP A 168 -25.14 -33.89 -10.06
CA ASP A 168 -24.15 -34.70 -9.36
C ASP A 168 -23.40 -33.89 -8.31
N GLY A 169 -23.19 -32.58 -8.55
CA GLY A 169 -22.49 -31.69 -7.63
C GLY A 169 -22.84 -30.22 -7.81
N VAL A 170 -22.58 -29.45 -6.76
CA VAL A 170 -22.64 -27.98 -6.76
C VAL A 170 -21.22 -27.45 -6.72
N VAL A 171 -20.91 -26.50 -7.59
CA VAL A 171 -19.59 -25.92 -7.76
C VAL A 171 -19.63 -24.40 -7.66
N ASP A 172 -18.50 -23.83 -7.27
CA ASP A 172 -18.20 -22.43 -7.39
C ASP A 172 -17.23 -22.19 -8.51
N LEU A 173 -17.36 -21.07 -9.20
CA LEU A 173 -16.52 -20.64 -10.31
C LEU A 173 -15.75 -19.38 -9.91
N PRO A 174 -14.70 -19.48 -9.08
CA PRO A 174 -14.03 -18.32 -8.49
C PRO A 174 -13.31 -17.43 -9.51
N ASN A 175 -13.07 -17.95 -10.71
CA ASN A 175 -12.46 -17.25 -11.83
C ASN A 175 -13.36 -17.35 -13.08
N ALA A 176 -14.65 -17.07 -12.92
CA ALA A 176 -15.63 -17.15 -14.01
C ALA A 176 -15.25 -16.23 -15.18
N ASP A 177 -14.64 -15.08 -14.93
CA ASP A 177 -14.15 -14.15 -15.96
C ASP A 177 -13.28 -14.84 -16.99
N SER A 178 -12.40 -15.76 -16.56
CA SER A 178 -11.52 -16.52 -17.47
C SER A 178 -12.21 -17.66 -18.25
N MET A 179 -13.55 -17.76 -18.14
CA MET A 179 -14.39 -18.68 -18.93
C MET A 179 -15.39 -17.93 -19.80
N PHE A 180 -15.72 -16.71 -19.49
CA PHE A 180 -16.84 -15.98 -20.07
C PHE A 180 -16.46 -14.61 -20.61
N GLN A 181 -15.16 -14.35 -20.86
CA GLN A 181 -14.76 -13.09 -21.46
C GLN A 181 -15.36 -12.94 -22.86
N SER A 182 -15.77 -11.73 -23.21
CA SER A 182 -16.31 -11.42 -24.54
C SER A 182 -15.20 -11.54 -25.59
N ILE A 183 -15.38 -12.47 -26.53
CA ILE A 183 -14.40 -12.74 -27.61
C ILE A 183 -14.80 -11.94 -28.86
N GLY A 184 -13.86 -11.14 -29.36
CA GLY A 184 -14.05 -10.34 -30.58
C GLY A 184 -14.00 -8.83 -30.33
N PRO A 185 -14.13 -8.00 -31.40
CA PRO A 185 -14.11 -6.56 -31.25
C PRO A 185 -15.32 -6.12 -30.41
N SER A 186 -15.05 -5.72 -29.17
CA SER A 186 -16.10 -5.25 -28.27
C SER A 186 -16.69 -3.95 -28.80
N LYS A 187 -17.95 -3.95 -29.19
CA LYS A 187 -18.71 -2.76 -29.55
C LYS A 187 -19.21 -1.97 -28.32
N ALA A 188 -19.06 -2.53 -27.13
CA ALA A 188 -19.49 -1.91 -25.89
C ALA A 188 -18.29 -1.80 -24.93
N ALA A 189 -18.12 -0.64 -24.34
CA ALA A 189 -17.04 -0.34 -23.40
C ALA A 189 -17.27 -0.90 -21.98
N ALA A 190 -18.21 -1.81 -21.79
CA ALA A 190 -18.47 -2.44 -20.51
C ALA A 190 -18.09 -3.94 -20.56
N PRO A 191 -17.28 -4.44 -19.61
CA PRO A 191 -17.12 -5.87 -19.42
C PRO A 191 -18.50 -6.46 -19.10
N SER A 192 -18.88 -7.55 -19.78
CA SER A 192 -20.06 -8.29 -19.41
C SER A 192 -19.75 -9.11 -18.18
N ALA A 193 -20.58 -8.99 -17.14
CA ALA A 193 -20.46 -9.88 -15.98
C ALA A 193 -20.59 -11.35 -16.42
N PRO A 194 -19.86 -12.29 -15.79
CA PRO A 194 -20.06 -13.71 -16.02
C PRO A 194 -21.53 -14.09 -15.82
N PRO A 195 -22.09 -15.07 -16.57
CA PRO A 195 -23.47 -15.51 -16.34
C PRO A 195 -23.59 -16.16 -14.96
N ASP A 196 -24.65 -15.84 -14.23
CA ASP A 196 -24.96 -16.44 -12.93
C ASP A 196 -25.43 -17.89 -13.05
N ASP A 197 -26.16 -18.19 -14.14
CA ASP A 197 -26.79 -19.46 -14.36
C ASP A 197 -25.94 -20.35 -15.26
N VAL A 198 -25.05 -21.13 -14.64
CA VAL A 198 -24.08 -21.99 -15.34
C VAL A 198 -24.25 -23.46 -14.91
N LEU A 199 -24.17 -24.34 -15.91
CA LEU A 199 -24.18 -25.78 -15.73
C LEU A 199 -23.01 -26.39 -16.52
N LEU A 200 -22.21 -27.23 -15.88
CA LEU A 200 -21.10 -27.95 -16.51
C LEU A 200 -21.46 -29.44 -16.60
N MET A 201 -21.05 -30.06 -17.69
CA MET A 201 -21.24 -31.52 -17.86
C MET A 201 -20.13 -32.13 -18.70
N PRO A 202 -19.95 -33.47 -18.69
CA PRO A 202 -19.04 -34.14 -19.57
C PRO A 202 -19.35 -33.85 -21.04
N ALA A 203 -18.31 -33.58 -21.86
CA ALA A 203 -18.45 -33.23 -23.27
C ALA A 203 -19.27 -34.24 -24.08
N ALA A 204 -19.16 -35.54 -23.76
CA ALA A 204 -19.95 -36.56 -24.40
C ALA A 204 -21.48 -36.42 -24.14
N ARG A 205 -21.87 -36.01 -22.91
CA ARG A 205 -23.27 -35.77 -22.56
C ARG A 205 -23.77 -34.49 -23.20
N TRP A 206 -22.94 -33.47 -23.23
CA TRP A 206 -23.24 -32.20 -23.89
C TRP A 206 -23.51 -32.39 -25.37
N ALA A 207 -22.66 -33.18 -26.08
CA ALA A 207 -22.81 -33.47 -27.51
C ALA A 207 -24.08 -34.27 -27.83
N ALA A 208 -24.57 -35.07 -26.88
CA ALA A 208 -25.85 -35.79 -27.01
C ALA A 208 -27.05 -34.85 -26.88
N LEU A 209 -26.94 -33.80 -26.08
CA LEU A 209 -28.01 -32.79 -25.88
C LEU A 209 -28.02 -31.73 -26.97
N PHE A 210 -26.89 -31.38 -27.51
CA PHE A 210 -26.73 -30.35 -28.53
C PHE A 210 -26.06 -30.91 -29.79
N PRO A 211 -26.71 -31.84 -30.49
CA PRO A 211 -26.11 -32.48 -31.65
C PRO A 211 -25.88 -31.46 -32.77
N ALA A 212 -24.74 -31.57 -33.45
CA ALA A 212 -24.52 -30.83 -34.67
C ALA A 212 -25.55 -31.24 -35.74
N SER A 213 -25.87 -30.28 -36.61
CA SER A 213 -26.77 -30.56 -37.73
C SER A 213 -26.21 -31.67 -38.62
N ALA A 214 -27.06 -32.34 -39.42
CA ALA A 214 -26.63 -33.38 -40.38
C ALA A 214 -25.58 -32.87 -41.39
N ALA A 215 -25.46 -31.58 -41.61
CA ALA A 215 -24.43 -30.90 -42.39
C ALA A 215 -23.15 -30.54 -41.60
N GLY A 216 -23.04 -30.97 -40.34
CA GLY A 216 -21.86 -30.68 -39.49
C GLY A 216 -21.79 -29.27 -38.92
N PHE A 217 -22.84 -28.47 -39.09
CA PHE A 217 -22.87 -27.12 -38.47
C PHE A 217 -23.28 -27.22 -36.99
N PRO A 218 -22.69 -26.38 -36.12
CA PRO A 218 -23.09 -26.31 -34.72
C PRO A 218 -24.56 -26.01 -34.58
N ALA A 219 -25.22 -26.53 -33.53
CA ALA A 219 -26.58 -26.16 -33.18
C ALA A 219 -26.69 -24.65 -32.95
N ALA A 220 -27.84 -24.07 -33.22
CA ALA A 220 -28.06 -22.64 -32.95
C ALA A 220 -27.82 -22.31 -31.48
N GLY A 221 -27.09 -21.25 -31.19
CA GLY A 221 -26.71 -20.82 -29.85
C GLY A 221 -25.56 -21.62 -29.23
N THR A 222 -24.89 -22.49 -30.00
CA THR A 222 -23.70 -23.20 -29.52
C THR A 222 -22.40 -22.57 -30.10
N SER A 223 -21.35 -22.64 -29.33
CA SER A 223 -19.99 -22.26 -29.79
C SER A 223 -18.95 -23.19 -29.20
N ARG A 224 -17.80 -23.28 -29.87
CA ARG A 224 -16.66 -24.08 -29.43
C ARG A 224 -15.46 -23.18 -29.21
N GLN A 225 -14.79 -23.38 -28.07
CA GLN A 225 -13.60 -22.66 -27.70
C GLN A 225 -12.46 -23.61 -27.33
N LEU A 226 -11.21 -23.17 -27.50
CA LEU A 226 -10.08 -23.79 -26.84
C LEU A 226 -9.70 -22.98 -25.63
N HIS A 227 -9.67 -23.62 -24.47
CA HIS A 227 -9.07 -23.07 -23.27
C HIS A 227 -7.59 -23.41 -23.26
N VAL A 228 -6.74 -22.41 -23.13
CA VAL A 228 -5.29 -22.55 -23.19
C VAL A 228 -4.67 -22.04 -21.91
N ARG A 229 -3.76 -22.83 -21.36
CA ARG A 229 -2.88 -22.41 -20.27
C ARG A 229 -1.46 -22.34 -20.78
N LEU A 230 -0.84 -21.17 -20.60
CA LEU A 230 0.52 -20.89 -21.08
C LEU A 230 1.58 -21.39 -20.10
N ASP A 231 2.82 -21.48 -20.56
CA ASP A 231 3.98 -21.58 -19.68
C ASP A 231 4.43 -20.16 -19.27
N HIS A 232 4.24 -19.84 -18.02
CA HIS A 232 4.56 -18.52 -17.48
C HIS A 232 6.03 -18.31 -17.12
N ALA A 233 6.88 -19.35 -17.26
CA ALA A 233 8.30 -19.28 -16.87
C ALA A 233 9.10 -18.22 -17.65
N GLY A 234 8.67 -17.91 -18.88
CA GLY A 234 9.30 -16.91 -19.74
C GLY A 234 8.78 -15.48 -19.59
N LEU A 235 7.76 -15.23 -18.75
CA LEU A 235 7.19 -13.90 -18.59
C LEU A 235 8.15 -12.96 -17.84
N PRO A 236 8.23 -11.68 -18.28
CA PRO A 236 8.96 -10.65 -17.54
C PRO A 236 8.43 -10.47 -16.11
N ASN A 237 9.31 -10.06 -15.21
CA ASN A 237 8.95 -9.83 -13.81
C ASN A 237 8.16 -8.52 -13.59
N ASP A 238 8.37 -7.52 -14.45
CA ASP A 238 7.64 -6.26 -14.44
C ASP A 238 6.25 -6.45 -15.04
N PRO A 239 5.14 -6.02 -14.37
CA PRO A 239 3.79 -6.24 -14.87
C PRO A 239 3.54 -5.60 -16.23
N GLY A 240 4.12 -4.43 -16.50
CA GLY A 240 3.97 -3.72 -17.77
C GLY A 240 4.66 -4.46 -18.92
N ALA A 241 5.88 -4.95 -18.70
CA ALA A 241 6.61 -5.75 -19.68
C ALA A 241 5.92 -7.12 -19.89
N ALA A 242 5.39 -7.72 -18.82
CA ALA A 242 4.63 -8.98 -18.89
C ALA A 242 3.35 -8.83 -19.71
N TYR A 243 2.61 -7.73 -19.50
CA TYR A 243 1.43 -7.39 -20.31
C TYR A 243 1.77 -7.28 -21.80
N VAL A 244 2.81 -6.53 -22.12
CA VAL A 244 3.23 -6.36 -23.53
C VAL A 244 3.63 -7.70 -24.14
N ALA A 245 4.36 -8.54 -23.41
CA ALA A 245 4.78 -9.86 -23.89
C ALA A 245 3.58 -10.80 -24.14
N ALA A 246 2.62 -10.85 -23.18
CA ALA A 246 1.40 -11.66 -23.31
C ALA A 246 0.55 -11.20 -24.50
N SER A 247 0.25 -9.91 -24.60
CA SER A 247 -0.55 -9.36 -25.70
C SER A 247 0.09 -9.57 -27.06
N GLN A 248 1.41 -9.41 -27.18
CA GLN A 248 2.13 -9.66 -28.44
C GLN A 248 2.05 -11.14 -28.85
N GLN A 249 2.11 -12.05 -27.86
CA GLN A 249 2.01 -13.49 -28.12
C GLN A 249 0.61 -13.88 -28.61
N ALA A 250 -0.46 -13.33 -28.01
CA ALA A 250 -1.83 -13.55 -28.45
C ALA A 250 -2.06 -13.03 -29.88
N HIS A 251 -1.65 -11.78 -30.16
CA HIS A 251 -1.76 -11.19 -31.49
C HIS A 251 -0.95 -11.98 -32.55
N HIS A 252 0.22 -12.50 -32.19
CA HIS A 252 1.01 -13.35 -33.10
C HIS A 252 0.24 -14.60 -33.52
N VAL A 253 -0.42 -15.27 -32.58
CA VAL A 253 -1.24 -16.44 -32.86
C VAL A 253 -2.46 -16.10 -33.72
N GLU A 254 -3.14 -14.99 -33.47
CA GLU A 254 -4.27 -14.56 -34.34
C GLU A 254 -3.84 -14.35 -35.79
N VAL A 255 -2.66 -13.76 -35.99
CA VAL A 255 -2.09 -13.60 -37.34
C VAL A 255 -1.80 -14.97 -37.98
N LEU A 256 -1.20 -15.91 -37.23
CA LEU A 256 -0.93 -17.28 -37.74
C LEU A 256 -2.21 -18.07 -38.03
N ALA A 257 -3.25 -17.84 -37.24
CA ALA A 257 -4.56 -18.47 -37.42
C ALA A 257 -5.36 -17.89 -38.61
N ALA A 258 -4.92 -16.79 -39.19
CA ALA A 258 -5.49 -16.19 -40.42
C ALA A 258 -7.03 -16.04 -40.40
N GLY A 259 -7.59 -15.62 -39.23
CA GLY A 259 -9.02 -15.46 -39.04
C GLY A 259 -9.79 -16.71 -38.63
N ALA A 260 -9.12 -17.87 -38.51
CA ALA A 260 -9.71 -19.12 -38.03
C ALA A 260 -9.95 -19.08 -36.49
N ALA A 261 -9.32 -18.17 -35.79
CA ALA A 261 -9.44 -18.02 -34.32
C ALA A 261 -9.39 -16.56 -33.90
N THR A 262 -10.11 -16.25 -32.83
CA THR A 262 -10.03 -14.98 -32.10
C THR A 262 -9.75 -15.29 -30.64
N ILE A 263 -8.83 -14.54 -30.04
CA ILE A 263 -8.36 -14.78 -28.68
C ILE A 263 -8.93 -13.73 -27.73
N ALA A 264 -9.59 -14.17 -26.66
CA ALA A 264 -9.74 -13.37 -25.46
C ALA A 264 -8.56 -13.69 -24.54
N ASP A 265 -7.73 -12.68 -24.27
CA ASP A 265 -6.50 -12.82 -23.49
C ASP A 265 -6.75 -12.41 -22.04
N ASP A 266 -7.17 -13.39 -21.22
CA ASP A 266 -7.44 -13.20 -19.79
C ASP A 266 -6.17 -12.87 -19.01
N LEU A 267 -5.03 -13.45 -19.42
CA LEU A 267 -3.73 -13.16 -18.81
C LEU A 267 -3.33 -11.70 -19.04
N ALA A 268 -3.45 -11.20 -20.27
CA ALA A 268 -3.12 -9.82 -20.56
C ALA A 268 -4.09 -8.86 -19.85
N ALA A 269 -5.39 -9.16 -19.82
CA ALA A 269 -6.37 -8.34 -19.09
C ALA A 269 -6.02 -8.25 -17.59
N ARG A 270 -5.63 -9.36 -16.98
CA ARG A 270 -5.21 -9.38 -15.57
C ARG A 270 -3.89 -8.62 -15.33
N LEU A 271 -2.93 -8.77 -16.23
CA LEU A 271 -1.66 -8.05 -16.16
C LEU A 271 -1.83 -6.54 -16.39
N ASP A 272 -2.77 -6.12 -17.26
CA ASP A 272 -3.09 -4.71 -17.49
C ASP A 272 -3.62 -4.02 -16.22
N ALA A 273 -4.55 -4.68 -15.53
CA ALA A 273 -5.05 -4.21 -14.25
C ALA A 273 -3.91 -4.01 -13.23
N VAL A 274 -3.04 -5.02 -13.09
CA VAL A 274 -1.91 -4.97 -12.14
C VAL A 274 -0.83 -3.97 -12.56
N ARG A 275 -0.65 -3.69 -13.86
CA ARG A 275 0.28 -2.67 -14.36
C ARG A 275 -0.05 -1.28 -13.85
N GLY A 276 -1.33 -0.92 -13.83
CA GLY A 276 -1.79 0.35 -13.26
C GLY A 276 -1.40 0.48 -11.78
N ASP A 277 -1.66 -0.56 -11.02
CA ASP A 277 -1.33 -0.63 -9.59
C ASP A 277 0.18 -0.54 -9.33
N ALA A 278 1.00 -1.21 -10.15
CA ALA A 278 2.45 -1.20 -10.02
C ALA A 278 3.06 0.19 -10.30
N LEU A 279 2.53 0.92 -11.28
CA LEU A 279 2.94 2.29 -11.56
C LEU A 279 2.60 3.22 -10.38
N TYR A 280 1.39 3.12 -9.87
CA TYR A 280 0.96 3.88 -8.69
C TYR A 280 1.84 3.60 -7.48
N ALA A 281 2.11 2.34 -7.20
CA ALA A 281 3.00 1.91 -6.13
C ALA A 281 4.40 2.51 -6.27
N GLY A 282 4.96 2.49 -7.47
CA GLY A 282 6.29 3.06 -7.76
C GLY A 282 6.35 4.56 -7.46
N VAL A 283 5.32 5.32 -7.84
CA VAL A 283 5.21 6.75 -7.54
C VAL A 283 5.06 7.00 -6.05
N LEU A 284 4.21 6.22 -5.38
CA LEU A 284 4.00 6.32 -3.93
C LEU A 284 5.30 6.05 -3.16
N PHE A 285 6.04 5.01 -3.52
CA PHE A 285 7.32 4.66 -2.90
C PHE A 285 8.37 5.77 -3.04
N LEU A 286 8.49 6.32 -4.24
CA LEU A 286 9.41 7.44 -4.49
C LEU A 286 9.00 8.67 -3.67
N PHE A 287 7.71 8.91 -3.56
CA PHE A 287 7.18 10.07 -2.86
C PHE A 287 7.36 9.98 -1.34
N LEU A 288 7.06 8.82 -0.73
CA LEU A 288 7.27 8.62 0.70
C LEU A 288 8.77 8.71 1.06
N GLY A 289 9.66 8.18 0.23
CA GLY A 289 11.11 8.25 0.45
C GLY A 289 11.77 9.60 0.17
N ALA A 290 11.13 10.48 -0.61
CA ALA A 290 11.71 11.76 -1.02
C ALA A 290 12.12 12.67 0.15
N PRO A 291 11.32 12.87 1.23
CA PRO A 291 11.71 13.69 2.36
C PRO A 291 12.99 13.21 3.05
N GLY A 292 13.16 11.90 3.21
CA GLY A 292 14.35 11.30 3.79
C GLY A 292 15.59 11.55 2.94
N ALA A 293 15.48 11.44 1.61
CA ALA A 293 16.56 11.71 0.67
C ALA A 293 16.97 13.20 0.70
N VAL A 294 16.00 14.11 0.69
CA VAL A 294 16.24 15.55 0.82
C VAL A 294 16.93 15.87 2.14
N LEU A 295 16.49 15.28 3.24
CA LEU A 295 17.09 15.47 4.56
C LEU A 295 18.56 15.00 4.57
N ALA A 296 18.86 13.84 4.01
CA ALA A 296 20.21 13.31 3.92
C ALA A 296 21.13 14.20 3.05
N ALA A 297 20.61 14.75 1.95
CA ALA A 297 21.30 15.73 1.14
C ALA A 297 21.58 17.03 1.91
N LEU A 298 20.60 17.54 2.65
CA LEU A 298 20.75 18.72 3.51
C LEU A 298 21.78 18.50 4.62
N LEU A 299 21.78 17.31 5.22
CA LEU A 299 22.75 16.94 6.25
C LEU A 299 24.18 16.95 5.69
N THR A 300 24.39 16.38 4.49
CA THR A 300 25.67 16.44 3.80
C THR A 300 26.08 17.88 3.47
N ALA A 301 25.16 18.69 2.97
CA ALA A 301 25.43 20.11 2.69
C ALA A 301 25.84 20.84 3.99
N ALA A 302 25.22 20.59 5.12
CA ALA A 302 25.57 21.17 6.40
C ALA A 302 26.99 20.79 6.83
N VAL A 303 27.41 19.53 6.68
CA VAL A 303 28.77 19.07 6.98
C VAL A 303 29.80 19.70 6.06
N VAL A 304 29.51 19.78 4.77
CA VAL A 304 30.41 20.37 3.77
C VAL A 304 30.56 21.88 4.02
N LEU A 305 29.46 22.58 4.37
CA LEU A 305 29.51 24.02 4.66
C LEU A 305 30.26 24.32 5.96
N ALA A 306 30.15 23.50 6.99
CA ALA A 306 30.91 23.65 8.23
C ALA A 306 32.46 23.58 7.98
N GLY A 307 32.88 22.84 6.95
CA GLY A 307 34.31 22.81 6.56
C GLY A 307 34.77 23.95 5.66
N ARG A 308 33.87 24.90 5.29
CA ARG A 308 34.15 25.92 4.27
C ARG A 308 35.29 26.90 4.63
N ASP A 309 35.30 27.40 5.88
CA ASP A 309 36.28 28.39 6.34
C ASP A 309 37.71 27.81 6.35
N ARG A 310 37.85 26.55 6.71
CA ARG A 310 39.12 25.84 6.67
C ARG A 310 39.59 25.65 5.23
N ARG A 311 38.68 25.20 4.34
CA ARG A 311 39.01 25.09 2.90
C ARG A 311 39.39 26.41 2.29
N ARG A 312 38.73 27.51 2.63
CA ARG A 312 39.09 28.87 2.19
C ARG A 312 40.53 29.23 2.58
N ARG A 313 40.94 28.95 3.84
CA ARG A 313 42.29 29.18 4.33
C ARG A 313 43.31 28.31 3.57
N GLU A 314 43.01 27.03 3.39
CA GLU A 314 43.89 26.11 2.63
C GLU A 314 44.06 26.56 1.17
N GLN A 315 42.98 27.00 0.50
CA GLN A 315 43.02 27.56 -0.84
C GLN A 315 43.79 28.88 -0.91
N ALA A 316 43.61 29.76 0.08
CA ALA A 316 44.37 31.01 0.18
C ALA A 316 45.87 30.74 0.35
N LEU A 317 46.26 29.78 1.20
CA LEU A 317 47.67 29.38 1.37
C LEU A 317 48.26 28.77 0.11
N LEU A 318 47.50 27.97 -0.64
CA LEU A 318 47.92 27.41 -1.93
C LEU A 318 48.18 28.54 -2.94
N ARG A 319 47.29 29.52 -2.99
CA ARG A 319 47.47 30.72 -3.87
C ARG A 319 48.64 31.56 -3.49
N LEU A 320 48.89 31.81 -2.21
CA LEU A 320 50.10 32.53 -1.73
C LEU A 320 51.41 31.81 -2.13
N ARG A 321 51.35 30.48 -2.32
CA ARG A 321 52.45 29.66 -2.79
C ARG A 321 52.51 29.54 -4.33
N GLY A 322 51.72 30.34 -5.08
CA GLY A 322 51.73 30.39 -6.53
C GLY A 322 50.86 29.38 -7.24
N ALA A 323 49.96 28.70 -6.55
CA ALA A 323 49.04 27.78 -7.21
C ALA A 323 48.02 28.53 -8.08
N SER A 324 47.84 28.08 -9.32
CA SER A 324 46.81 28.62 -10.21
C SER A 324 45.40 28.29 -9.73
N PRO A 325 44.38 29.07 -10.14
CA PRO A 325 42.95 28.74 -9.83
C PRO A 325 42.56 27.34 -10.31
N ALA A 326 43.09 26.88 -11.46
CA ALA A 326 42.86 25.54 -11.99
C ALA A 326 43.46 24.46 -11.07
N ALA A 327 44.66 24.69 -10.52
CA ALA A 327 45.27 23.77 -9.56
C ALA A 327 44.47 23.68 -8.26
N ALA A 328 43.94 24.81 -7.76
CA ALA A 328 43.07 24.82 -6.58
C ALA A 328 41.72 24.09 -6.82
N LEU A 329 41.13 24.26 -8.01
CA LEU A 329 39.93 23.47 -8.40
C LEU A 329 40.25 21.98 -8.58
N GLY A 330 41.43 21.64 -9.11
CA GLY A 330 41.88 20.25 -9.24
C GLY A 330 41.94 19.54 -7.88
N VAL A 331 42.47 20.22 -6.85
CA VAL A 331 42.51 19.71 -5.48
C VAL A 331 41.10 19.53 -4.92
N ALA A 332 40.19 20.50 -5.13
CA ALA A 332 38.76 20.35 -4.74
C ALA A 332 38.07 19.23 -5.51
N GLY A 333 38.44 19.02 -6.79
CA GLY A 333 37.95 17.93 -7.62
C GLY A 333 38.33 16.54 -7.06
N ILE A 334 39.56 16.40 -6.57
CA ILE A 334 40.01 15.16 -5.92
C ILE A 334 39.20 14.89 -4.61
N GLU A 335 39.03 15.94 -3.80
CA GLU A 335 38.19 15.85 -2.58
C GLU A 335 36.76 15.49 -2.94
N ALA A 336 36.17 16.14 -3.96
CA ALA A 336 34.84 15.85 -4.46
C ALA A 336 34.71 14.41 -4.96
N ALA A 337 35.68 13.92 -5.73
CA ALA A 337 35.67 12.53 -6.20
C ALA A 337 35.78 11.53 -5.04
N ALA A 338 36.61 11.79 -4.04
CA ALA A 338 36.72 10.94 -2.86
C ALA A 338 35.40 10.90 -2.05
N VAL A 339 34.77 12.06 -1.81
CA VAL A 339 33.49 12.13 -1.12
C VAL A 339 32.39 11.43 -1.93
N ALA A 340 32.34 11.67 -3.25
CA ALA A 340 31.39 11.04 -4.16
C ALA A 340 31.53 9.50 -4.15
N SER A 341 32.77 8.99 -4.23
CA SER A 341 33.01 7.53 -4.19
C SER A 341 32.60 6.92 -2.86
N VAL A 342 32.96 7.54 -1.73
CA VAL A 342 32.53 7.07 -0.41
C VAL A 342 31.01 7.10 -0.27
N SER A 343 30.35 8.15 -0.75
CA SER A 343 28.91 8.29 -0.70
C SER A 343 28.20 7.26 -1.58
N GLY A 344 28.63 7.16 -2.85
CA GLY A 344 27.97 6.28 -3.82
C GLY A 344 28.21 4.81 -3.53
N ILE A 345 29.46 4.39 -3.45
CA ILE A 345 29.84 2.99 -3.21
C ILE A 345 29.40 2.55 -1.81
N GLY A 346 29.66 3.37 -0.79
CA GLY A 346 29.27 3.08 0.59
C GLY A 346 27.75 2.94 0.73
N GLY A 347 26.99 3.82 0.08
CA GLY A 347 25.53 3.77 0.05
C GLY A 347 24.99 2.54 -0.68
N ALA A 348 25.58 2.20 -1.84
CA ALA A 348 25.20 1.01 -2.59
C ALA A 348 25.49 -0.28 -1.82
N VAL A 349 26.65 -0.39 -1.19
CA VAL A 349 27.03 -1.54 -0.35
C VAL A 349 26.09 -1.67 0.84
N LEU A 350 25.73 -0.54 1.48
CA LEU A 350 24.79 -0.53 2.59
C LEU A 350 23.38 -0.96 2.13
N ALA A 351 22.91 -0.47 0.95
CA ALA A 351 21.62 -0.90 0.37
C ALA A 351 21.57 -2.40 0.13
N LEU A 352 22.61 -2.96 -0.51
CA LEU A 352 22.70 -4.40 -0.78
C LEU A 352 22.80 -5.22 0.50
N GLY A 353 23.56 -4.75 1.49
CA GLY A 353 23.68 -5.41 2.79
C GLY A 353 22.35 -5.45 3.55
N LEU A 354 21.61 -4.33 3.55
CA LEU A 354 20.29 -4.26 4.16
C LEU A 354 19.26 -5.08 3.38
N ALA A 355 19.28 -5.06 2.04
CA ALA A 355 18.42 -5.90 1.22
C ALA A 355 18.62 -7.39 1.52
N ALA A 356 19.88 -7.82 1.64
CA ALA A 356 20.22 -9.20 2.03
C ALA A 356 19.72 -9.54 3.44
N ALA A 357 19.90 -8.64 4.42
CA ALA A 357 19.45 -8.83 5.80
C ALA A 357 17.92 -8.90 5.92
N LEU A 358 17.18 -8.16 5.06
CA LEU A 358 15.72 -8.16 5.01
C LEU A 358 15.15 -9.27 4.12
N GLY A 359 16.01 -10.08 3.48
CA GLY A 359 15.54 -11.14 2.58
C GLY A 359 14.93 -10.66 1.26
N ILE A 360 15.23 -9.41 0.85
CA ILE A 360 14.73 -8.86 -0.42
C ILE A 360 15.50 -9.53 -1.58
N PRO A 361 14.79 -10.16 -2.54
CA PRO A 361 15.43 -10.81 -3.67
C PRO A 361 16.14 -9.77 -4.57
N MET A 362 17.43 -9.97 -4.83
CA MET A 362 18.26 -9.04 -5.59
C MET A 362 18.49 -9.48 -7.05
N VAL A 363 18.32 -10.78 -7.31
CA VAL A 363 18.59 -11.37 -8.63
C VAL A 363 17.29 -11.39 -9.45
N ASN A 364 17.37 -10.96 -10.71
CA ASN A 364 16.26 -10.94 -11.68
C ASN A 364 15.11 -9.96 -11.38
N THR A 365 15.27 -9.03 -10.44
CA THR A 365 14.16 -8.12 -10.04
C THR A 365 14.12 -6.78 -10.78
N GLY A 366 15.06 -6.47 -11.67
CA GLY A 366 15.10 -5.13 -12.28
C GLY A 366 15.47 -3.99 -11.31
N GLY A 367 15.74 -4.27 -10.03
CA GLY A 367 16.09 -3.26 -9.01
C GLY A 367 17.52 -2.72 -9.13
N LEU A 368 18.42 -3.43 -9.80
CA LEU A 368 19.81 -2.98 -10.00
C LEU A 368 19.94 -1.67 -10.79
N PRO A 369 19.17 -1.40 -11.85
CA PRO A 369 19.17 -0.11 -12.52
C PRO A 369 18.77 1.05 -11.58
N TRP A 370 17.81 0.84 -10.69
CA TRP A 370 17.42 1.80 -9.66
C TRP A 370 18.54 2.10 -8.68
N LEU A 371 19.23 1.06 -8.20
CA LEU A 371 20.40 1.22 -7.34
C LEU A 371 21.53 1.96 -8.06
N ALA A 372 21.79 1.65 -9.32
CA ALA A 372 22.79 2.35 -10.13
C ALA A 372 22.40 3.82 -10.31
N ALA A 373 21.16 4.13 -10.65
CA ALA A 373 20.66 5.50 -10.78
C ALA A 373 20.78 6.29 -9.46
N ALA A 374 20.39 5.70 -8.33
CA ALA A 374 20.53 6.28 -7.00
C ALA A 374 22.00 6.54 -6.66
N THR A 375 22.88 5.61 -7.00
CA THR A 375 24.33 5.74 -6.79
C THR A 375 24.91 6.89 -7.60
N VAL A 376 24.60 6.97 -8.89
CA VAL A 376 25.07 8.05 -9.78
C VAL A 376 24.54 9.42 -9.33
N ALA A 377 23.24 9.51 -9.00
CA ALA A 377 22.62 10.73 -8.49
C ALA A 377 23.25 11.16 -7.15
N GLY A 378 23.52 10.22 -6.25
CA GLY A 378 24.20 10.47 -4.99
C GLY A 378 25.64 10.96 -5.19
N MET A 379 26.40 10.33 -6.09
CA MET A 379 27.76 10.75 -6.45
C MET A 379 27.76 12.17 -7.04
N ALA A 380 26.83 12.47 -7.95
CA ALA A 380 26.69 13.80 -8.53
C ALA A 380 26.35 14.85 -7.47
N THR A 381 25.43 14.54 -6.55
CA THR A 381 25.05 15.42 -5.44
C THR A 381 26.23 15.66 -4.49
N ALA A 382 26.99 14.63 -4.15
CA ALA A 382 28.18 14.74 -3.31
C ALA A 382 29.28 15.59 -4.00
N ALA A 383 29.51 15.36 -5.27
CA ALA A 383 30.48 16.14 -6.05
C ALA A 383 30.09 17.62 -6.13
N THR A 384 28.83 17.92 -6.43
CA THR A 384 28.30 19.29 -6.52
C THR A 384 28.36 20.00 -5.18
N ALA A 385 28.04 19.31 -4.08
CA ALA A 385 28.13 19.87 -2.72
C ALA A 385 29.55 20.33 -2.35
N VAL A 386 30.59 19.69 -2.87
CA VAL A 386 31.99 20.07 -2.64
C VAL A 386 32.48 21.09 -3.68
N MET A 387 32.19 20.86 -4.96
CA MET A 387 32.71 21.68 -6.05
C MET A 387 32.07 23.05 -6.13
N LEU A 388 30.77 23.17 -5.94
CA LEU A 388 30.04 24.44 -6.10
C LEU A 388 30.51 25.51 -5.10
N PRO A 389 30.66 25.23 -3.79
CA PRO A 389 31.25 26.18 -2.86
C PRO A 389 32.72 26.53 -3.18
N ALA A 390 33.52 25.53 -3.58
CA ALA A 390 34.93 25.76 -3.95
C ALA A 390 35.05 26.70 -5.15
N TRP A 391 34.25 26.51 -6.18
CA TRP A 391 34.19 27.37 -7.37
C TRP A 391 33.68 28.78 -7.03
N ALA A 392 32.64 28.91 -6.23
CA ALA A 392 32.09 30.18 -5.77
C ALA A 392 33.14 30.99 -4.95
N ASP A 393 33.88 30.30 -4.06
CA ASP A 393 34.93 30.91 -3.24
C ASP A 393 36.13 31.39 -4.08
N LEU A 394 36.43 30.71 -5.16
CA LEU A 394 37.48 31.14 -6.11
C LEU A 394 37.09 32.40 -6.88
N ARG A 395 35.83 32.56 -7.24
CA ARG A 395 35.32 33.76 -7.91
C ARG A 395 35.14 34.96 -6.95
N ALA A 396 34.87 34.69 -5.68
CA ALA A 396 34.58 35.71 -4.68
C ALA A 396 35.82 36.35 -4.01
N SER A 397 37.02 36.11 -4.48
CA SER A 397 38.31 36.46 -3.85
C SER A 397 38.72 37.94 -3.95
N SER A 398 37.77 38.88 -4.01
CA SER A 398 38.08 40.32 -3.93
C SER A 398 38.02 40.82 -2.47
N VAL A 399 38.81 41.82 -2.13
CA VAL A 399 38.86 42.50 -0.83
C VAL A 399 37.49 43.04 -0.43
N ALA A 400 36.64 43.41 -1.41
CA ALA A 400 35.27 43.86 -1.20
C ALA A 400 34.34 42.74 -0.68
N THR A 401 34.58 41.48 -1.09
CA THR A 401 33.82 40.31 -0.56
C THR A 401 34.29 39.95 0.85
N ALA A 402 35.55 40.09 1.17
CA ALA A 402 36.07 39.91 2.54
C ALA A 402 35.48 40.95 3.50
N ARG A 403 35.32 42.20 3.10
CA ARG A 403 34.65 43.24 3.87
C ARG A 403 33.15 42.95 4.08
N ARG A 404 32.42 42.45 3.07
CA ARG A 404 31.02 42.07 3.18
C ARG A 404 30.80 40.86 4.12
N SER A 405 31.79 39.97 4.25
CA SER A 405 31.72 38.86 5.21
C SER A 405 31.87 39.31 6.66
N LEU A 406 32.48 40.45 6.92
CA LEU A 406 32.61 41.07 8.23
C LEU A 406 31.33 41.81 8.64
N THR A 407 30.52 42.28 7.70
CA THR A 407 29.26 43.01 7.96
C THR A 407 28.05 42.07 8.01
N GLY A 408 28.22 40.79 7.96
CA GLY A 408 27.50 39.62 8.46
C GLY A 408 25.96 39.53 8.47
N ASN A 409 25.19 40.44 7.84
CA ASN A 409 23.72 40.47 7.98
C ASN A 409 22.94 40.46 6.66
N ALA A 410 23.51 39.91 5.58
CA ALA A 410 22.73 39.75 4.35
C ALA A 410 21.66 38.66 4.55
N THR A 411 20.39 39.07 4.52
CA THR A 411 19.27 38.11 4.51
C THR A 411 19.39 37.20 3.30
N PRO A 412 19.24 35.85 3.45
CA PRO A 412 19.32 34.92 2.34
C PRO A 412 18.27 35.22 1.26
N ILE A 413 18.56 34.90 0.00
CA ILE A 413 17.67 35.16 -1.15
C ILE A 413 16.30 34.53 -0.94
N TRP A 414 16.24 33.26 -0.47
CA TRP A 414 15.00 32.56 -0.21
C TRP A 414 14.11 33.28 0.80
N GLN A 415 14.72 33.94 1.80
CA GLN A 415 13.98 34.68 2.82
C GLN A 415 13.47 36.04 2.29
N ARG A 416 14.21 36.64 1.33
CA ARG A 416 13.78 37.88 0.66
C ARG A 416 12.63 37.63 -0.29
N LEU A 417 12.65 36.49 -0.98
CA LEU A 417 11.60 36.07 -1.88
C LEU A 417 10.37 35.48 -1.17
N GLY A 418 10.45 35.27 0.17
CA GLY A 418 9.35 34.65 0.91
C GLY A 418 9.07 33.22 0.48
N LEU A 419 10.09 32.46 0.02
CA LEU A 419 9.94 31.13 -0.53
C LEU A 419 9.29 30.15 0.46
N ASP A 420 9.51 30.34 1.76
CA ASP A 420 8.86 29.61 2.84
C ASP A 420 7.32 29.79 2.81
N LEU A 421 6.86 31.05 2.75
CA LEU A 421 5.42 31.36 2.71
C LEU A 421 4.81 30.95 1.37
N LEU A 422 5.56 31.10 0.28
CA LEU A 422 5.11 30.68 -1.05
C LEU A 422 4.90 29.16 -1.13
N LEU A 423 5.80 28.36 -0.56
CA LEU A 423 5.66 26.91 -0.51
C LEU A 423 4.49 26.48 0.39
N LEU A 424 4.28 27.16 1.52
CA LEU A 424 3.13 26.89 2.37
C LEU A 424 1.81 27.26 1.67
N ALA A 425 1.79 28.40 0.96
CA ALA A 425 0.62 28.79 0.17
C ALA A 425 0.35 27.83 -0.99
N LEU A 426 1.41 27.37 -1.67
CA LEU A 426 1.30 26.35 -2.71
C LEU A 426 0.74 25.04 -2.14
N SER A 427 1.26 24.59 -1.00
CA SER A 427 0.77 23.39 -0.32
C SER A 427 -0.73 23.52 0.01
N ALA A 428 -1.12 24.63 0.60
CA ALA A 428 -2.51 24.90 0.95
C ALA A 428 -3.42 24.95 -0.30
N ALA A 429 -2.96 25.60 -1.38
CA ALA A 429 -3.71 25.71 -2.64
C ALA A 429 -3.89 24.33 -3.32
N LEU A 430 -2.83 23.52 -3.39
CA LEU A 430 -2.90 22.16 -3.93
C LEU A 430 -3.84 21.28 -3.10
N PHE A 431 -3.69 21.35 -1.77
CA PHE A 431 -4.54 20.58 -0.87
C PHE A 431 -6.02 20.98 -0.97
N TRP A 432 -6.30 22.28 -1.05
CA TRP A 432 -7.67 22.79 -1.21
C TRP A 432 -8.28 22.41 -2.57
N ARG A 433 -7.48 22.45 -3.63
CA ARG A 433 -7.93 21.99 -4.95
C ARG A 433 -8.35 20.53 -4.91
N THR A 434 -7.57 19.68 -4.27
CA THR A 434 -7.86 18.25 -4.13
C THR A 434 -9.07 18.02 -3.22
N ALA A 435 -9.31 18.88 -2.22
CA ALA A 435 -10.51 18.83 -1.37
C ALA A 435 -11.81 18.97 -2.17
N GLY A 436 -11.81 19.79 -3.25
CA GLY A 436 -12.95 19.96 -4.13
C GLY A 436 -13.31 18.72 -4.97
N THR A 437 -12.36 17.80 -5.15
CA THR A 437 -12.58 16.51 -5.82
C THR A 437 -12.92 15.39 -4.83
N GLY A 438 -13.14 15.69 -3.56
CA GLY A 438 -13.48 14.75 -2.50
C GLY A 438 -12.34 13.85 -2.04
N TYR A 439 -11.09 14.20 -2.36
CA TYR A 439 -9.89 13.36 -2.10
C TYR A 439 -9.99 11.96 -2.72
N GLN A 440 -10.89 11.77 -3.66
CA GLN A 440 -11.03 10.50 -4.33
C GLN A 440 -9.84 10.33 -5.28
N VAL A 441 -9.02 9.35 -5.00
CA VAL A 441 -8.43 8.54 -6.06
C VAL A 441 -9.65 7.86 -6.67
N VAL A 442 -10.13 8.35 -7.80
CA VAL A 442 -11.32 7.80 -8.43
C VAL A 442 -10.98 6.35 -8.79
N LEU A 443 -11.46 5.42 -7.98
CA LEU A 443 -11.70 4.08 -8.44
C LEU A 443 -12.71 4.24 -9.58
N ALA A 444 -12.31 3.88 -10.78
CA ALA A 444 -13.24 3.87 -11.89
C ALA A 444 -14.42 2.96 -11.53
N PRO A 445 -15.64 3.28 -11.99
CA PRO A 445 -16.77 2.37 -11.84
C PRO A 445 -16.37 0.99 -12.35
N GLU A 446 -16.87 -0.04 -11.70
CA GLU A 446 -16.58 -1.44 -11.96
C GLU A 446 -16.42 -1.74 -13.46
N GLY A 447 -15.28 -2.28 -13.82
CA GLY A 447 -14.98 -2.72 -15.19
C GLY A 447 -14.09 -1.82 -16.03
N VAL A 448 -13.63 -0.64 -15.55
CA VAL A 448 -12.66 0.19 -16.27
C VAL A 448 -11.49 0.49 -15.34
N ALA A 449 -10.37 -0.19 -15.53
CA ALA A 449 -9.12 0.04 -14.81
C ALA A 449 -8.47 1.36 -15.27
N ALA A 450 -9.00 2.48 -14.82
CA ALA A 450 -8.42 3.80 -15.02
C ALA A 450 -8.40 4.56 -13.69
N THR A 451 -7.35 4.32 -12.91
CA THR A 451 -7.02 5.17 -11.75
C THR A 451 -6.55 6.52 -12.27
N ALA A 452 -7.39 7.52 -12.24
CA ALA A 452 -6.99 8.89 -12.46
C ALA A 452 -6.28 9.42 -11.21
N VAL A 453 -4.97 9.15 -11.10
CA VAL A 453 -4.14 9.63 -10.00
C VAL A 453 -3.83 11.11 -10.23
N ASP A 454 -4.24 11.99 -9.34
CA ASP A 454 -3.81 13.40 -9.34
C ASP A 454 -2.37 13.52 -8.80
N TYR A 455 -1.38 13.22 -9.66
CA TYR A 455 0.05 13.32 -9.31
C TYR A 455 0.46 14.68 -8.71
N PRO A 456 -0.03 15.85 -9.19
CA PRO A 456 0.22 17.14 -8.55
C PRO A 456 -0.17 17.21 -7.08
N ALA A 457 -1.18 16.48 -6.63
CA ALA A 457 -1.61 16.47 -5.23
C ALA A 457 -0.50 16.00 -4.28
N PHE A 458 0.35 15.07 -4.72
CA PHE A 458 1.48 14.59 -3.95
C PHE A 458 2.54 15.67 -3.65
N LEU A 459 2.59 16.75 -4.41
CA LEU A 459 3.50 17.85 -4.12
C LEU A 459 3.07 18.66 -2.87
N ALA A 460 1.80 18.55 -2.43
CA ALA A 460 1.29 19.31 -1.30
C ALA A 460 2.00 18.97 0.03
N PRO A 461 2.12 17.69 0.46
CA PRO A 461 2.88 17.34 1.68
C PRO A 461 4.36 17.68 1.59
N LEU A 462 4.98 17.53 0.43
CA LEU A 462 6.38 17.87 0.22
C LEU A 462 6.60 19.39 0.35
N ALA A 463 5.73 20.20 -0.25
CA ALA A 463 5.77 21.65 -0.13
C ALA A 463 5.49 22.11 1.31
N LEU A 464 4.59 21.45 2.04
CA LEU A 464 4.34 21.66 3.47
C LEU A 464 5.61 21.39 4.28
N TRP A 465 6.27 20.26 4.03
CA TRP A 465 7.44 19.83 4.77
C TRP A 465 8.64 20.76 4.53
N ILE A 466 8.93 21.12 3.27
CA ILE A 466 10.02 22.05 2.92
C ILE A 466 9.67 23.46 3.39
N GLY A 467 8.49 23.96 3.10
CA GLY A 467 8.02 25.29 3.50
C GLY A 467 7.98 25.44 5.00
N GLY A 468 7.47 24.44 5.73
CA GLY A 468 7.50 24.38 7.19
C GLY A 468 8.91 24.38 7.75
N GLY A 469 9.84 23.62 7.15
CA GLY A 469 11.26 23.65 7.52
C GLY A 469 11.93 25.02 7.33
N LEU A 470 11.66 25.69 6.22
CA LEU A 470 12.18 27.06 5.98
C LEU A 470 11.56 28.07 6.94
N THR A 471 10.27 27.98 7.20
CA THR A 471 9.57 28.82 8.19
C THR A 471 10.12 28.59 9.58
N ALA A 472 10.33 27.33 9.97
CA ALA A 472 10.97 26.95 11.22
C ALA A 472 12.39 27.52 11.34
N LEU A 473 13.16 27.55 10.25
CA LEU A 473 14.50 28.15 10.22
C LEU A 473 14.44 29.68 10.43
N ARG A 474 13.47 30.35 9.79
CA ARG A 474 13.23 31.79 10.00
C ARG A 474 12.87 32.07 11.44
N LEU A 475 11.88 31.34 11.98
CA LEU A 475 11.37 31.51 13.31
C LEU A 475 12.44 31.19 14.38
N SER A 476 13.19 30.11 14.22
CA SER A 476 14.26 29.74 15.14
C SER A 476 15.39 30.79 15.15
N ARG A 477 15.78 31.35 13.99
CA ARG A 477 16.76 32.44 13.92
C ARG A 477 16.26 33.70 14.59
N TRP A 478 14.99 34.06 14.43
CA TRP A 478 14.33 35.18 15.07
C TRP A 478 14.27 34.99 16.58
N ALA A 479 13.77 33.83 17.04
CA ALA A 479 13.64 33.50 18.45
C ALA A 479 14.99 33.49 19.18
N LEU A 480 16.03 32.84 18.60
CA LEU A 480 17.38 32.83 19.17
C LEU A 480 18.06 34.21 19.13
N GLY A 481 17.68 35.08 18.17
CA GLY A 481 18.20 36.41 18.03
C GLY A 481 17.67 37.40 19.09
N HIS A 482 16.40 37.32 19.41
CA HIS A 482 15.71 38.22 20.34
C HIS A 482 15.54 37.61 21.74
N GLY A 483 15.68 36.27 21.82
CA GLY A 483 15.38 35.49 23.02
C GLY A 483 16.52 35.39 24.06
N ARG A 484 17.53 36.27 24.05
CA ARG A 484 18.67 36.18 24.97
C ARG A 484 18.24 36.16 26.45
N VAL A 485 17.36 37.08 26.85
CA VAL A 485 16.93 37.22 28.25
C VAL A 485 16.08 36.01 28.69
N PRO A 486 15.01 35.61 27.97
CA PRO A 486 14.25 34.45 28.37
C PRO A 486 15.09 33.16 28.31
N LEU A 487 16.01 33.02 27.37
CA LEU A 487 16.94 31.88 27.30
C LEU A 487 17.87 31.85 28.53
N ALA A 488 18.44 32.97 28.92
CA ALA A 488 19.30 33.05 30.10
C ALA A 488 18.54 32.63 31.36
N ARG A 489 17.29 33.07 31.50
CA ARG A 489 16.42 32.64 32.62
C ARG A 489 16.12 31.14 32.58
N ALA A 490 15.77 30.62 31.43
CA ALA A 490 15.45 29.20 31.27
C ALA A 490 16.63 28.25 31.56
N ILE A 491 17.84 28.64 31.22
CA ILE A 491 19.07 27.86 31.46
C ILE A 491 19.73 28.14 32.82
N ALA A 492 19.30 29.19 33.57
CA ALA A 492 19.86 29.57 34.87
C ALA A 492 19.94 28.41 35.86
N PRO A 493 18.94 27.49 35.99
CA PRO A 493 19.01 26.36 36.90
C PRO A 493 20.20 25.40 36.60
N PHE A 494 20.60 25.30 35.33
CA PHE A 494 21.66 24.37 34.87
C PHE A 494 23.02 25.07 34.71
N ALA A 495 23.00 26.33 34.31
CA ALA A 495 24.20 27.09 33.95
C ALA A 495 24.68 28.03 35.08
N ALA A 496 23.89 28.31 36.08
CA ALA A 496 24.17 29.22 37.19
C ALA A 496 24.77 30.56 36.68
N ARG A 497 25.90 30.97 37.19
CA ARG A 497 26.57 32.26 36.82
C ARG A 497 26.98 32.34 35.32
N LEU A 498 26.94 31.23 34.57
CA LEU A 498 27.29 31.23 33.15
C LEU A 498 26.07 31.40 32.23
N ALA A 499 24.87 31.49 32.74
CA ALA A 499 23.63 31.53 31.96
C ALA A 499 23.65 32.67 30.92
N ASP A 500 24.02 33.87 31.31
CA ASP A 500 24.13 35.02 30.39
C ASP A 500 25.21 34.88 29.34
N THR A 501 26.35 34.25 29.69
CA THR A 501 27.44 34.03 28.77
C THR A 501 27.06 32.97 27.72
N ILE A 502 26.39 31.89 28.17
CA ILE A 502 25.89 30.85 27.29
C ILE A 502 24.80 31.40 26.39
N ALA A 503 23.82 32.14 26.92
CA ALA A 503 22.76 32.77 26.12
C ALA A 503 23.32 33.73 25.05
N ALA A 504 24.29 34.56 25.43
CA ALA A 504 24.99 35.45 24.50
C ALA A 504 25.73 34.69 23.39
N SER A 505 26.39 33.58 23.73
CA SER A 505 27.03 32.68 22.74
C SER A 505 26.04 32.03 21.79
N VAL A 506 24.90 31.53 22.30
CA VAL A 506 23.79 30.97 21.51
C VAL A 506 23.23 32.00 20.54
N THR A 507 22.98 33.23 21.01
CA THR A 507 22.48 34.35 20.18
C THR A 507 23.47 34.70 19.07
N ARG A 508 24.78 34.70 19.36
CA ARG A 508 25.84 34.97 18.37
C ARG A 508 25.90 33.86 17.27
N GLU A 509 25.69 32.61 17.65
CA GLU A 509 25.73 31.48 16.77
C GLU A 509 24.31 31.00 16.32
N ARG A 510 23.33 31.89 16.42
CA ARG A 510 21.91 31.60 16.11
C ARG A 510 21.69 30.90 14.79
N GLY A 511 22.48 31.19 13.74
CA GLY A 511 22.35 30.57 12.42
C GLY A 511 22.63 29.07 12.44
N ARG A 512 23.71 28.67 13.14
CA ARG A 512 24.10 27.25 13.26
C ARG A 512 23.11 26.46 14.10
N ILE A 513 22.77 27.01 15.27
CA ILE A 513 21.86 26.34 16.20
C ILE A 513 20.46 26.20 15.59
N ALA A 514 19.95 27.25 14.91
CA ALA A 514 18.70 27.18 14.16
C ALA A 514 18.71 26.11 13.07
N THR A 515 19.83 25.98 12.34
CA THR A 515 19.98 24.90 11.35
C THR A 515 19.93 23.52 12.04
N GLY A 516 20.59 23.37 13.20
CA GLY A 516 20.52 22.13 13.98
C GLY A 516 19.10 21.79 14.44
N VAL A 517 18.38 22.77 14.98
CA VAL A 517 16.97 22.63 15.38
C VAL A 517 16.13 22.17 14.20
N VAL A 518 16.29 22.80 13.04
CA VAL A 518 15.47 22.46 11.85
C VAL A 518 15.84 21.10 11.28
N MET A 519 17.11 20.74 11.21
CA MET A 519 17.53 19.41 10.74
C MET A 519 16.95 18.31 11.62
N THR A 520 17.00 18.48 12.96
CA THR A 520 16.40 17.54 13.90
C THR A 520 14.87 17.56 13.77
N ALA A 521 14.25 18.73 13.60
CA ALA A 521 12.81 18.85 13.39
C ALA A 521 12.34 18.11 12.13
N LEU A 522 13.02 18.31 11.02
CA LEU A 522 12.69 17.63 9.75
C LEU A 522 12.88 16.12 9.85
N ALA A 523 13.91 15.65 10.56
CA ALA A 523 14.14 14.22 10.77
C ALA A 523 13.04 13.59 11.64
N ILE A 524 12.68 14.24 12.75
CA ILE A 524 11.59 13.80 13.63
C ILE A 524 10.26 13.87 12.89
N SER A 525 10.00 14.95 12.13
CA SER A 525 8.79 15.12 11.33
C SER A 525 8.64 13.99 10.30
N PHE A 526 9.71 13.63 9.61
CA PHE A 526 9.70 12.50 8.67
C PHE A 526 9.36 11.18 9.38
N GLY A 527 10.04 10.88 10.50
CA GLY A 527 9.75 9.67 11.27
C GLY A 527 8.33 9.61 11.83
N ILE A 528 7.78 10.73 12.31
CA ILE A 528 6.39 10.81 12.79
C ILE A 528 5.41 10.63 11.64
N ALA A 529 5.64 11.29 10.49
CA ALA A 529 4.75 11.18 9.33
C ALA A 529 4.66 9.73 8.84
N VAL A 530 5.79 9.04 8.69
CA VAL A 530 5.84 7.63 8.29
C VAL A 530 5.19 6.73 9.34
N ALA A 531 5.51 6.89 10.62
CA ALA A 531 5.00 6.04 11.68
C ALA A 531 3.47 6.17 11.88
N VAL A 532 2.94 7.39 11.82
CA VAL A 532 1.49 7.64 11.94
C VAL A 532 0.76 7.13 10.72
N PHE A 533 1.31 7.34 9.52
CA PHE A 533 0.73 6.79 8.29
C PHE A 533 0.67 5.26 8.31
N ASP A 534 1.79 4.59 8.63
CA ASP A 534 1.88 3.14 8.73
C ASP A 534 0.87 2.54 9.73
N THR A 535 0.81 3.11 10.94
CA THR A 535 -0.10 2.62 11.97
C THR A 535 -1.56 2.86 11.61
N THR A 536 -1.87 3.99 10.93
CA THR A 536 -3.21 4.27 10.43
C THR A 536 -3.59 3.30 9.31
N TYR A 537 -2.66 3.04 8.40
CA TYR A 537 -2.85 2.06 7.34
C TYR A 537 -3.05 0.64 7.89
N GLU A 538 -2.25 0.22 8.88
CA GLU A 538 -2.40 -1.09 9.52
C GLU A 538 -3.76 -1.23 10.24
N ALA A 539 -4.20 -0.18 10.93
CA ALA A 539 -5.49 -0.17 11.59
C ALA A 539 -6.64 -0.30 10.57
N GLN A 540 -6.55 0.43 9.45
CA GLN A 540 -7.58 0.41 8.42
C GLN A 540 -7.58 -0.89 7.61
N SER A 541 -6.42 -1.41 7.24
CA SER A 541 -6.28 -2.73 6.60
C SER A 541 -6.89 -3.87 7.43
N ARG A 542 -6.89 -3.73 8.76
CA ARG A 542 -7.57 -4.67 9.64
C ARG A 542 -9.10 -4.54 9.56
N VAL A 543 -9.60 -3.31 9.44
CA VAL A 543 -11.05 -3.05 9.26
C VAL A 543 -11.53 -3.65 7.94
N ASP A 544 -10.82 -3.40 6.84
CA ASP A 544 -11.12 -3.96 5.52
C ASP A 544 -11.09 -5.51 5.53
N ALA A 545 -10.06 -6.10 6.15
CA ALA A 545 -9.99 -7.55 6.30
C ALA A 545 -11.14 -8.12 7.17
N GLN A 546 -11.60 -7.37 8.17
CA GLN A 546 -12.80 -7.75 8.96
C GLN A 546 -14.07 -7.62 8.13
N LEU A 547 -14.18 -6.61 7.29
CA LEU A 547 -15.31 -6.42 6.40
C LEU A 547 -15.43 -7.62 5.44
N THR A 548 -14.35 -7.98 4.78
CA THR A 548 -14.32 -9.10 3.82
C THR A 548 -14.54 -10.47 4.48
N ASN A 549 -13.87 -10.74 5.60
CA ASN A 549 -14.02 -12.03 6.31
C ASN A 549 -15.28 -12.07 7.18
N GLY A 550 -15.87 -10.92 7.50
CA GLY A 550 -17.01 -10.78 8.39
C GLY A 550 -16.65 -10.67 9.87
N ALA A 551 -15.61 -11.37 10.33
CA ALA A 551 -15.11 -11.37 11.72
C ALA A 551 -13.66 -11.87 11.77
N ASP A 552 -13.09 -12.04 12.96
CA ASP A 552 -11.75 -12.65 13.12
C ASP A 552 -11.69 -14.06 12.50
N VAL A 553 -12.75 -14.84 12.69
CA VAL A 553 -12.99 -16.14 12.03
C VAL A 553 -14.43 -16.21 11.59
N THR A 554 -14.68 -16.70 10.38
CA THR A 554 -16.02 -16.94 9.85
C THR A 554 -16.18 -18.39 9.49
N VAL A 555 -17.31 -18.96 9.92
CA VAL A 555 -17.72 -20.31 9.56
C VAL A 555 -18.90 -20.20 8.62
N THR A 556 -18.72 -20.67 7.39
CA THR A 556 -19.72 -20.60 6.33
C THR A 556 -20.29 -21.98 6.06
N GLY A 557 -21.60 -22.06 6.06
CA GLY A 557 -22.36 -23.22 5.68
C GLY A 557 -23.28 -22.95 4.48
N THR A 558 -24.19 -23.86 4.22
CA THR A 558 -25.21 -23.73 3.16
C THR A 558 -26.62 -23.71 3.78
N ALA A 559 -27.64 -23.36 3.00
CA ALA A 559 -29.00 -23.36 3.44
C ALA A 559 -29.47 -24.77 3.92
N ARG A 560 -28.85 -25.85 3.40
CA ARG A 560 -29.13 -27.24 3.85
C ARG A 560 -28.33 -27.67 5.09
N MET A 561 -27.16 -27.04 5.30
CA MET A 561 -26.29 -27.30 6.46
C MET A 561 -25.84 -25.98 7.05
N PRO A 562 -26.71 -25.28 7.78
CA PRO A 562 -26.39 -23.99 8.34
C PRO A 562 -25.24 -24.09 9.37
N ALA A 563 -24.27 -23.20 9.31
CA ALA A 563 -23.21 -23.15 10.31
C ALA A 563 -23.72 -22.89 11.73
N GLY A 564 -24.88 -22.20 11.84
CA GLY A 564 -25.58 -21.94 13.09
C GLY A 564 -25.96 -23.17 13.88
N ASP A 565 -26.22 -24.33 13.23
CA ASP A 565 -26.50 -25.59 13.89
C ASP A 565 -25.31 -26.10 14.72
N ARG A 566 -24.11 -25.67 14.39
CA ARG A 566 -22.86 -26.02 15.09
C ARG A 566 -22.42 -24.94 16.09
N LEU A 567 -23.24 -23.92 16.33
CA LEU A 567 -22.91 -22.78 17.19
C LEU A 567 -22.40 -23.18 18.58
N ARG A 568 -22.99 -24.22 19.19
CA ARG A 568 -22.56 -24.74 20.50
C ARG A 568 -21.13 -25.31 20.44
N ALA A 569 -20.85 -26.09 19.41
CA ALA A 569 -19.49 -26.65 19.20
C ALA A 569 -18.44 -25.56 18.94
N ILE A 570 -18.81 -24.55 18.15
CA ILE A 570 -17.94 -23.41 17.84
C ILE A 570 -17.66 -22.61 19.12
N ARG A 571 -18.68 -22.30 19.92
CA ARG A 571 -18.52 -21.56 21.20
C ARG A 571 -17.71 -22.32 22.24
N ALA A 572 -17.66 -23.64 22.18
CA ALA A 572 -16.90 -24.49 23.10
C ALA A 572 -15.39 -24.52 22.81
N VAL A 573 -14.95 -24.00 21.65
CA VAL A 573 -13.52 -23.97 21.28
C VAL A 573 -12.78 -22.96 22.16
N PRO A 574 -11.69 -23.35 22.86
CA PRO A 574 -10.89 -22.44 23.66
C PRO A 574 -10.37 -21.28 22.83
N GLY A 575 -10.54 -20.05 23.35
CA GLY A 575 -10.12 -18.82 22.67
C GLY A 575 -11.21 -18.15 21.80
N VAL A 576 -12.40 -18.76 21.65
CA VAL A 576 -13.58 -18.11 21.10
C VAL A 576 -14.15 -17.17 22.18
N ALA A 577 -14.10 -15.86 21.93
CA ALA A 577 -14.64 -14.87 22.85
C ALA A 577 -16.15 -14.69 22.65
N VAL A 578 -16.59 -14.56 21.41
CA VAL A 578 -18.00 -14.40 21.01
C VAL A 578 -18.23 -15.12 19.70
N ALA A 579 -19.37 -15.75 19.52
CA ALA A 579 -19.82 -16.30 18.24
C ALA A 579 -21.30 -15.97 18.04
N GLU A 580 -21.59 -15.22 16.96
CA GLU A 580 -22.97 -14.81 16.63
C GLU A 580 -23.38 -15.35 15.25
N PRO A 581 -24.57 -15.93 15.15
CA PRO A 581 -25.10 -16.44 13.89
C PRO A 581 -25.60 -15.29 13.01
N MET A 582 -25.43 -15.41 11.71
CA MET A 582 -25.95 -14.50 10.70
C MET A 582 -26.56 -15.31 9.55
N GLN A 583 -27.78 -14.95 9.15
CA GLN A 583 -28.43 -15.55 7.98
C GLN A 583 -27.92 -14.89 6.71
N HIS A 584 -27.71 -15.67 5.67
CA HIS A 584 -27.40 -15.18 4.33
C HIS A 584 -28.42 -15.77 3.37
N ARG A 585 -29.25 -14.91 2.83
CA ARG A 585 -30.38 -15.24 1.95
C ARG A 585 -30.28 -14.39 0.69
N HIS A 586 -31.18 -14.63 -0.24
CA HIS A 586 -31.38 -13.76 -1.39
C HIS A 586 -32.83 -13.26 -1.37
N ALA A 587 -33.01 -12.05 -1.87
CA ALA A 587 -34.31 -11.41 -1.98
C ALA A 587 -34.45 -10.71 -3.33
N TYR A 588 -35.61 -10.76 -3.94
CA TYR A 588 -35.86 -9.95 -5.13
C TYR A 588 -36.38 -8.55 -4.73
N VAL A 589 -35.66 -7.53 -5.16
CA VAL A 589 -36.11 -6.14 -5.17
C VAL A 589 -36.64 -5.86 -6.58
N GLY A 590 -37.94 -5.87 -6.77
CA GLY A 590 -38.50 -5.86 -8.12
C GLY A 590 -38.17 -7.16 -8.88
N HIS A 591 -37.31 -7.09 -9.86
CA HIS A 591 -36.75 -8.24 -10.64
C HIS A 591 -35.26 -8.47 -10.42
N ASP A 592 -34.65 -7.66 -9.57
CA ASP A 592 -33.24 -7.75 -9.22
C ASP A 592 -33.03 -8.62 -7.97
N LEU A 593 -32.13 -9.61 -8.07
CA LEU A 593 -31.81 -10.53 -6.97
C LEU A 593 -30.64 -9.98 -6.16
N GLN A 594 -30.89 -9.69 -4.89
CA GLN A 594 -29.90 -9.09 -4.00
C GLN A 594 -29.63 -9.97 -2.79
N ASP A 595 -28.43 -9.85 -2.24
CA ASP A 595 -28.07 -10.50 -0.98
C ASP A 595 -28.85 -9.90 0.18
N LEU A 596 -29.39 -10.76 1.05
CA LEU A 596 -30.16 -10.39 2.22
C LEU A 596 -29.56 -11.04 3.47
N TYR A 597 -29.04 -10.21 4.35
CA TYR A 597 -28.43 -10.63 5.61
C TYR A 597 -29.41 -10.48 6.76
N GLY A 598 -29.65 -11.58 7.48
CA GLY A 598 -30.46 -11.57 8.70
C GLY A 598 -29.57 -11.56 9.94
N ILE A 599 -29.69 -10.53 10.77
CA ILE A 599 -28.86 -10.34 11.96
C ILE A 599 -29.70 -10.15 13.24
N ASP A 600 -29.08 -10.42 14.39
CA ASP A 600 -29.57 -9.87 15.66
C ASP A 600 -28.86 -8.50 15.87
N PRO A 601 -29.58 -7.37 15.66
CA PRO A 601 -28.97 -6.04 15.70
C PRO A 601 -28.37 -5.68 17.06
N ARG A 602 -28.84 -6.30 18.15
CA ARG A 602 -28.34 -6.05 19.51
C ARG A 602 -27.04 -6.80 19.83
N ARG A 603 -26.73 -7.85 19.05
CA ARG A 603 -25.67 -8.81 19.38
C ARG A 603 -24.56 -8.84 18.36
N ILE A 604 -24.87 -8.57 17.09
CA ILE A 604 -23.93 -8.69 15.99
C ILE A 604 -22.65 -7.89 16.21
N GLY A 605 -22.73 -6.67 16.74
CA GLY A 605 -21.58 -5.81 17.06
C GLY A 605 -20.63 -6.37 18.12
N ARG A 606 -20.97 -7.51 18.78
CA ARG A 606 -20.04 -8.21 19.68
C ARG A 606 -19.09 -9.12 18.92
N ALA A 607 -19.52 -9.67 17.79
CA ALA A 607 -18.74 -10.60 16.97
C ALA A 607 -17.94 -9.90 15.87
N THR A 608 -18.48 -8.82 15.29
CA THR A 608 -17.84 -8.05 14.22
C THR A 608 -17.85 -6.56 14.53
N ALA A 609 -16.92 -5.80 13.90
CA ALA A 609 -16.88 -4.35 14.00
C ALA A 609 -17.76 -3.74 12.90
N ILE A 610 -18.80 -3.01 13.30
CA ILE A 610 -19.58 -2.16 12.40
C ILE A 610 -19.24 -0.73 12.79
N VAL A 611 -18.48 -0.03 11.93
CA VAL A 611 -17.99 1.33 12.18
C VAL A 611 -18.89 2.36 11.50
N ASP A 612 -18.77 3.61 11.92
CA ASP A 612 -19.61 4.71 11.44
C ASP A 612 -19.46 4.92 9.92
N ALA A 613 -18.28 4.68 9.36
CA ALA A 613 -18.02 4.76 7.92
C ALA A 613 -18.86 3.77 7.08
N HIS A 614 -19.29 2.65 7.66
CA HIS A 614 -20.13 1.65 6.96
C HIS A 614 -21.58 2.11 6.75
N VAL A 615 -22.02 3.19 7.40
CA VAL A 615 -23.41 3.64 7.39
C VAL A 615 -23.50 5.06 6.84
N ALA A 616 -24.44 5.28 5.96
CA ALA A 616 -24.70 6.63 5.46
C ALA A 616 -25.15 7.54 6.62
N GLY A 617 -24.51 8.69 6.74
CA GLY A 617 -24.73 9.61 7.86
C GLY A 617 -23.84 9.38 9.08
N GLY A 618 -22.98 8.34 9.10
CA GLY A 618 -21.94 8.18 10.12
C GLY A 618 -22.45 7.82 11.51
N ASP A 619 -23.54 7.06 11.62
CA ASP A 619 -24.14 6.63 12.91
C ASP A 619 -24.51 5.13 12.86
N ALA A 620 -23.51 4.27 12.96
CA ALA A 620 -23.69 2.82 12.91
C ALA A 620 -24.53 2.30 14.08
N ARG A 621 -24.32 2.84 15.28
CA ARG A 621 -25.08 2.45 16.47
C ARG A 621 -26.55 2.81 16.34
N GLY A 622 -26.85 4.04 15.91
CA GLY A 622 -28.22 4.48 15.70
C GLY A 622 -28.93 3.70 14.60
N ALA A 623 -28.24 3.29 13.54
CA ALA A 623 -28.81 2.44 12.50
C ALA A 623 -29.17 1.05 13.03
N LEU A 624 -28.30 0.42 13.82
CA LEU A 624 -28.60 -0.86 14.47
C LEU A 624 -29.72 -0.75 15.52
N ASP A 625 -29.78 0.34 16.27
CA ASP A 625 -30.83 0.59 17.24
C ASP A 625 -32.21 0.77 16.57
N ARG A 626 -32.28 1.50 15.44
CA ARG A 626 -33.48 1.62 14.60
C ARG A 626 -33.90 0.26 14.04
N LEU A 627 -32.98 -0.56 13.55
CA LEU A 627 -33.26 -1.91 13.10
C LEU A 627 -33.75 -2.80 14.24
N ALA A 628 -33.20 -2.67 15.44
CA ALA A 628 -33.63 -3.41 16.62
C ALA A 628 -35.02 -2.99 17.13
N ALA A 629 -35.40 -1.74 16.91
CA ALA A 629 -36.70 -1.20 17.31
C ALA A 629 -37.84 -1.55 16.34
N THR A 630 -37.49 -1.81 15.07
CA THR A 630 -38.45 -2.08 13.99
C THR A 630 -38.30 -3.53 13.53
N PRO A 631 -39.20 -4.46 13.96
CA PRO A 631 -39.05 -5.89 13.63
C PRO A 631 -38.98 -6.21 12.13
N ASP A 632 -39.77 -5.52 11.32
CA ASP A 632 -39.78 -5.58 9.84
C ASP A 632 -38.88 -4.53 9.19
N GLY A 633 -37.93 -3.96 9.96
CA GLY A 633 -36.94 -2.99 9.45
C GLY A 633 -35.92 -3.64 8.53
N VAL A 634 -35.47 -2.88 7.55
CA VAL A 634 -34.35 -3.24 6.67
C VAL A 634 -33.40 -2.05 6.48
N LEU A 635 -32.10 -2.30 6.57
CA LEU A 635 -31.07 -1.41 6.09
C LEU A 635 -30.79 -1.78 4.64
N VAL A 636 -30.68 -0.78 3.78
CA VAL A 636 -30.57 -0.94 2.33
C VAL A 636 -29.25 -0.37 1.87
N SER A 637 -28.58 -1.03 0.95
CA SER A 637 -27.32 -0.52 0.38
C SER A 637 -27.55 0.82 -0.34
N GLN A 638 -26.52 1.67 -0.35
CA GLN A 638 -26.61 2.96 -1.03
C GLN A 638 -26.89 2.81 -2.52
N GLU A 639 -26.43 1.75 -3.14
CA GLU A 639 -26.67 1.45 -4.56
C GLU A 639 -28.12 1.10 -4.80
N THR A 640 -28.70 0.17 -4.03
CA THR A 640 -30.13 -0.17 -4.12
C THR A 640 -31.02 1.06 -3.87
N ILE A 641 -30.64 1.95 -2.93
CA ILE A 641 -31.34 3.23 -2.72
C ILE A 641 -31.35 4.07 -4.00
N ASN A 642 -30.20 4.17 -4.66
CA ASN A 642 -30.05 4.98 -5.87
C ASN A 642 -30.81 4.38 -7.06
N ASP A 643 -30.71 3.07 -7.27
CA ASP A 643 -31.29 2.36 -8.41
C ASP A 643 -32.82 2.33 -8.35
N PHE A 644 -33.37 2.14 -7.17
CA PHE A 644 -34.82 2.07 -6.96
C PHE A 644 -35.42 3.35 -6.40
N GLN A 645 -34.60 4.45 -6.25
CA GLN A 645 -35.02 5.75 -5.72
C GLN A 645 -35.79 5.64 -4.39
N LEU A 646 -35.30 4.78 -3.49
CA LEU A 646 -35.90 4.56 -2.20
C LEU A 646 -35.49 5.66 -1.19
N ALA A 647 -36.35 5.87 -0.19
CA ALA A 647 -36.10 6.78 0.91
C ALA A 647 -36.30 6.06 2.27
N ILE A 648 -35.68 6.61 3.32
CA ILE A 648 -35.89 6.11 4.68
C ILE A 648 -37.37 6.32 5.05
N GLY A 649 -38.03 5.22 5.52
CA GLY A 649 -39.43 5.18 5.82
C GLY A 649 -40.31 4.50 4.75
N ASP A 650 -39.78 4.26 3.57
CA ASP A 650 -40.52 3.59 2.50
C ASP A 650 -40.80 2.12 2.85
N LEU A 651 -41.90 1.63 2.32
CA LEU A 651 -42.29 0.23 2.38
C LEU A 651 -41.75 -0.53 1.18
N LEU A 652 -40.73 -1.33 1.42
CA LEU A 652 -40.09 -2.19 0.42
C LEU A 652 -40.73 -3.60 0.48
N LYS A 653 -41.24 -4.07 -0.62
CA LYS A 653 -41.81 -5.43 -0.73
C LYS A 653 -40.75 -6.34 -1.33
N LEU A 654 -40.23 -7.26 -0.50
CA LEU A 654 -39.25 -8.25 -0.90
C LEU A 654 -39.91 -9.57 -1.23
N ARG A 655 -39.55 -10.12 -2.37
CA ARG A 655 -39.94 -11.50 -2.68
C ARG A 655 -38.88 -12.46 -2.14
N LEU A 656 -39.27 -13.30 -1.20
CA LEU A 656 -38.43 -14.21 -0.45
C LEU A 656 -38.83 -15.65 -0.73
N ASP A 657 -37.85 -16.56 -0.64
CA ASP A 657 -38.09 -17.99 -0.77
C ASP A 657 -38.33 -18.63 0.59
N ALA A 658 -39.48 -19.26 0.75
CA ALA A 658 -39.88 -19.91 1.97
C ALA A 658 -39.38 -21.38 2.07
N ALA A 659 -39.45 -21.95 3.26
CA ALA A 659 -39.00 -23.31 3.53
C ALA A 659 -39.78 -24.38 2.77
N ASP A 660 -41.05 -24.10 2.43
CA ASP A 660 -41.95 -24.96 1.67
C ASP A 660 -41.71 -24.89 0.14
N GLY A 661 -40.70 -24.13 -0.31
CA GLY A 661 -40.41 -23.91 -1.72
C GLY A 661 -41.32 -22.88 -2.40
N SER A 662 -42.23 -22.23 -1.65
CA SER A 662 -43.07 -21.15 -2.18
C SER A 662 -42.31 -19.82 -2.16
N SER A 663 -42.64 -18.95 -3.10
CA SER A 663 -42.16 -17.57 -3.09
C SER A 663 -43.18 -16.70 -2.35
N ARG A 664 -42.70 -15.95 -1.36
CA ARG A 664 -43.51 -15.04 -0.55
C ARG A 664 -43.08 -13.60 -0.76
N THR A 665 -44.06 -12.71 -0.86
CA THR A 665 -43.80 -11.27 -0.84
C THR A 665 -44.04 -10.73 0.56
N SER A 666 -42.99 -10.32 1.24
CA SER A 666 -43.03 -9.82 2.62
C SER A 666 -42.72 -8.32 2.65
N PRO A 667 -43.42 -7.53 3.50
CA PRO A 667 -43.16 -6.09 3.61
C PRO A 667 -41.96 -5.83 4.53
N PHE A 668 -41.14 -4.83 4.17
CA PHE A 668 -40.06 -4.33 4.99
C PHE A 668 -40.06 -2.81 4.99
N HIS A 669 -39.78 -2.16 6.11
CA HIS A 669 -39.60 -0.71 6.19
C HIS A 669 -38.14 -0.35 6.13
N VAL A 670 -37.80 0.56 5.23
CA VAL A 670 -36.44 1.09 5.10
C VAL A 670 -36.12 1.95 6.33
N VAL A 671 -35.24 1.49 7.22
CA VAL A 671 -34.90 2.19 8.48
C VAL A 671 -33.52 2.85 8.44
N GLY A 672 -32.74 2.64 7.40
CA GLY A 672 -31.44 3.26 7.22
C GLY A 672 -30.75 2.83 5.94
N VAL A 673 -29.64 3.49 5.64
CA VAL A 673 -28.83 3.23 4.45
C VAL A 673 -27.43 2.81 4.90
N VAL A 674 -26.91 1.75 4.29
CA VAL A 674 -25.58 1.20 4.56
C VAL A 674 -24.73 1.28 3.30
N ASN A 675 -23.43 1.64 3.46
CA ASN A 675 -22.48 1.67 2.38
C ASN A 675 -21.78 0.31 2.25
N GLU A 676 -21.48 -0.31 3.39
CA GLU A 676 -20.74 -1.56 3.49
C GLU A 676 -21.24 -2.38 4.67
N PHE A 677 -21.18 -3.71 4.54
CA PHE A 677 -21.58 -4.62 5.62
C PHE A 677 -20.68 -5.87 5.63
N PRO A 678 -20.32 -6.42 6.80
CA PRO A 678 -19.49 -7.62 6.90
C PRO A 678 -19.97 -8.78 6.05
N THR A 679 -19.12 -9.30 5.18
CA THR A 679 -19.35 -10.36 4.19
C THR A 679 -20.25 -9.98 3.01
N ALA A 680 -20.82 -8.79 2.98
CA ALA A 680 -21.67 -8.35 1.86
C ALA A 680 -20.82 -7.97 0.63
N PRO A 681 -21.36 -8.12 -0.59
CA PRO A 681 -20.77 -7.55 -1.78
C PRO A 681 -20.73 -6.01 -1.68
N ARG A 682 -19.98 -5.37 -2.56
CA ARG A 682 -19.85 -3.90 -2.55
C ARG A 682 -21.00 -3.18 -3.26
N ASP A 683 -21.87 -3.92 -3.92
CA ASP A 683 -22.96 -3.40 -4.71
C ASP A 683 -24.30 -3.50 -3.95
N SER A 684 -25.25 -4.22 -4.46
CA SER A 684 -26.61 -4.26 -3.95
C SER A 684 -26.81 -5.33 -2.89
N PHE A 685 -27.15 -4.95 -1.66
CA PHE A 685 -27.47 -5.84 -0.55
C PHE A 685 -28.43 -5.21 0.45
N LEU A 686 -29.01 -6.07 1.29
CA LEU A 686 -30.01 -5.75 2.30
C LEU A 686 -29.63 -6.35 3.64
N VAL A 687 -29.91 -5.65 4.75
CA VAL A 687 -29.67 -6.17 6.12
C VAL A 687 -30.96 -6.06 6.93
N ALA A 688 -31.52 -7.17 7.37
CA ALA A 688 -32.78 -7.24 8.07
C ALA A 688 -32.66 -7.90 9.45
N ASN A 689 -33.76 -7.86 10.23
CA ASN A 689 -33.84 -8.55 11.51
C ASN A 689 -34.01 -10.07 11.28
N ALA A 690 -33.05 -10.86 11.79
CA ALA A 690 -33.04 -12.32 11.61
C ALA A 690 -34.31 -13.03 12.11
N ALA A 691 -34.93 -12.53 13.21
CA ALA A 691 -36.12 -13.11 13.76
C ALA A 691 -37.34 -12.92 12.82
N TYR A 692 -37.46 -11.72 12.23
CA TYR A 692 -38.51 -11.45 11.27
C TYR A 692 -38.31 -12.26 9.99
N LEU A 693 -37.08 -12.29 9.46
CA LEU A 693 -36.74 -13.07 8.29
C LEU A 693 -36.98 -14.58 8.48
N ALA A 694 -36.68 -15.12 9.66
CA ALA A 694 -36.96 -16.51 10.00
C ALA A 694 -38.47 -16.81 10.01
N THR A 695 -39.29 -15.88 10.49
CA THR A 695 -40.75 -15.99 10.51
C THR A 695 -41.32 -15.98 9.09
N GLU A 696 -40.89 -15.04 8.27
CA GLU A 696 -41.38 -14.87 6.90
C GLU A 696 -40.97 -16.03 5.98
N THR A 697 -39.75 -16.54 6.14
CA THR A 697 -39.22 -17.63 5.30
C THR A 697 -39.50 -19.03 5.87
N GLY A 698 -39.87 -19.15 7.15
CA GLY A 698 -39.97 -20.45 7.84
C GLY A 698 -38.60 -21.15 8.03
N ARG A 699 -37.46 -20.42 7.84
CA ARG A 699 -36.11 -20.96 7.92
C ARG A 699 -35.35 -20.24 9.03
N PRO A 700 -35.24 -20.77 10.25
CA PRO A 700 -34.48 -20.13 11.35
C PRO A 700 -32.99 -20.37 11.29
N GLY A 701 -32.49 -21.28 10.43
CA GLY A 701 -31.09 -21.61 10.31
C GLY A 701 -30.24 -20.39 9.85
N ALA A 702 -29.00 -20.29 10.33
CA ALA A 702 -28.03 -19.25 9.94
C ALA A 702 -26.87 -19.89 9.18
N GLU A 703 -26.65 -19.47 7.97
CA GLU A 703 -25.61 -19.99 7.08
C GLU A 703 -24.22 -19.60 7.56
N LEU A 704 -24.10 -18.49 8.24
CA LEU A 704 -22.84 -17.94 8.72
C LEU A 704 -22.78 -17.92 10.24
N VAL A 705 -21.59 -18.13 10.80
CA VAL A 705 -21.28 -17.82 12.19
C VAL A 705 -20.05 -16.93 12.24
N LEU A 706 -20.21 -15.72 12.73
CA LEU A 706 -19.15 -14.73 12.92
C LEU A 706 -18.53 -14.92 14.29
N VAL A 707 -17.22 -15.06 14.36
CA VAL A 707 -16.48 -15.38 15.59
C VAL A 707 -15.44 -14.31 15.89
N ARG A 708 -15.55 -13.71 17.08
CA ARG A 708 -14.49 -12.88 17.67
C ARG A 708 -13.59 -13.76 18.51
N THR A 709 -12.28 -13.60 18.38
CA THR A 709 -11.30 -14.41 19.08
C THR A 709 -10.61 -13.62 20.19
N ALA A 710 -10.20 -14.31 21.26
CA ALA A 710 -9.36 -13.73 22.32
C ALA A 710 -7.85 -13.91 22.03
N ASP A 711 -7.52 -14.82 21.13
CA ASP A 711 -6.16 -15.18 20.71
C ASP A 711 -5.99 -15.07 19.20
N ALA A 712 -4.83 -15.53 18.67
CA ALA A 712 -4.52 -15.50 17.24
C ALA A 712 -5.61 -16.21 16.40
N PRO A 713 -6.29 -15.51 15.48
CA PRO A 713 -7.41 -16.03 14.70
C PRO A 713 -7.12 -17.32 13.96
N ALA A 714 -5.94 -17.45 13.35
CA ALA A 714 -5.56 -18.66 12.60
C ALA A 714 -5.52 -19.92 13.50
N ARG A 715 -5.08 -19.79 14.75
CA ARG A 715 -5.06 -20.90 15.72
C ARG A 715 -6.47 -21.32 16.13
N ILE A 716 -7.36 -20.35 16.32
CA ILE A 716 -8.74 -20.59 16.68
C ILE A 716 -9.52 -21.21 15.50
N ALA A 717 -9.28 -20.71 14.28
CA ALA A 717 -9.86 -21.29 13.06
C ALA A 717 -9.49 -22.78 12.92
N GLU A 718 -8.25 -23.14 13.19
CA GLU A 718 -7.80 -24.54 13.17
C GLU A 718 -8.44 -25.36 14.33
N GLY A 719 -8.64 -24.75 15.48
CA GLY A 719 -9.40 -25.34 16.60
C GLY A 719 -10.84 -25.63 16.20
N ILE A 720 -11.49 -24.67 15.51
CA ILE A 720 -12.87 -24.81 15.02
C ILE A 720 -12.93 -25.91 13.94
N ARG A 721 -12.01 -25.95 12.97
CA ARG A 721 -11.96 -27.04 11.96
C ARG A 721 -11.87 -28.40 12.60
N ARG A 722 -11.06 -28.57 13.63
CA ARG A 722 -10.94 -29.84 14.37
C ARG A 722 -12.21 -30.18 15.14
N ALA A 723 -12.88 -29.20 15.76
CA ALA A 723 -14.12 -29.40 16.49
C ALA A 723 -15.31 -29.76 15.57
N LEU A 724 -15.30 -29.25 14.33
CA LEU A 724 -16.32 -29.56 13.34
C LEU A 724 -16.11 -30.91 12.63
N GLY A 725 -14.89 -31.45 12.69
CA GLY A 725 -14.48 -32.69 12.01
C GLY A 725 -13.89 -32.44 10.62
N ARG A 726 -12.97 -33.33 10.20
CA ARG A 726 -12.26 -33.21 8.91
C ARG A 726 -13.18 -33.28 7.69
N ASP A 727 -14.26 -34.03 7.80
CA ASP A 727 -15.23 -34.25 6.70
C ASP A 727 -16.41 -33.25 6.80
N SER A 728 -16.29 -32.21 7.60
CA SER A 728 -17.32 -31.19 7.70
C SER A 728 -17.36 -30.37 6.41
N PRO A 729 -18.54 -30.19 5.81
CA PRO A 729 -18.72 -29.36 4.62
C PRO A 729 -18.72 -27.87 4.93
N LEU A 730 -18.52 -27.48 6.19
CA LEU A 730 -18.47 -26.08 6.62
C LEU A 730 -17.10 -25.48 6.33
N ALA A 731 -17.07 -24.37 5.62
CA ALA A 731 -15.85 -23.62 5.37
C ALA A 731 -15.48 -22.76 6.59
N VAL A 732 -14.21 -22.76 6.99
CA VAL A 732 -13.72 -21.94 8.08
C VAL A 732 -12.60 -21.05 7.54
N THR A 733 -12.82 -19.75 7.55
CA THR A 733 -11.85 -18.74 7.10
C THR A 733 -11.40 -17.87 8.27
N ASP A 734 -10.16 -17.40 8.24
CA ASP A 734 -9.66 -16.46 9.24
C ASP A 734 -9.23 -15.15 8.58
N ILE A 735 -9.25 -14.08 9.36
CA ILE A 735 -8.91 -12.73 8.90
C ILE A 735 -7.51 -12.62 8.28
N GLY A 736 -6.56 -13.47 8.68
CA GLY A 736 -5.23 -13.52 8.08
C GLY A 736 -5.24 -14.11 6.67
N GLN A 737 -6.17 -15.03 6.38
CA GLN A 737 -6.40 -15.53 5.03
C GLN A 737 -7.06 -14.45 4.16
N ALA A 738 -8.09 -13.78 4.68
CA ALA A 738 -8.75 -12.66 4.02
C ALA A 738 -7.77 -11.53 3.72
N SER A 739 -6.95 -11.11 4.67
CA SER A 739 -5.91 -10.08 4.45
C SER A 739 -4.92 -10.44 3.34
N ARG A 740 -4.61 -11.73 3.15
CA ARG A 740 -3.74 -12.18 2.05
C ARG A 740 -4.42 -12.14 0.69
N ILE A 741 -5.74 -12.32 0.65
CA ILE A 741 -6.55 -12.25 -0.57
C ILE A 741 -6.80 -10.79 -0.96
N ILE A 742 -7.19 -9.97 -0.01
CA ILE A 742 -7.43 -8.52 -0.18
C ILE A 742 -6.16 -7.80 -0.61
N GLY A 743 -4.99 -8.19 -0.09
CA GLY A 743 -3.71 -7.71 -0.58
C GLY A 743 -3.44 -7.96 -2.08
N SER A 744 -4.41 -8.44 -2.85
CA SER A 744 -4.36 -8.59 -4.31
C SER A 744 -5.06 -7.46 -5.10
N SER A 745 -5.74 -6.50 -4.43
CA SER A 745 -6.28 -5.28 -5.05
C SER A 745 -5.26 -4.13 -5.02
N LEU A 746 -5.65 -2.88 -5.17
CA LEU A 746 -4.78 -1.68 -5.07
C LEU A 746 -3.90 -1.64 -3.80
N THR A 747 -4.29 -2.38 -2.77
CA THR A 747 -3.55 -2.64 -1.54
C THR A 747 -2.50 -3.76 -1.65
N ALA A 748 -2.31 -4.34 -2.83
CA ALA A 748 -1.35 -5.44 -3.08
C ALA A 748 0.12 -5.05 -2.90
N VAL A 749 0.36 -3.76 -2.71
CA VAL A 749 1.69 -3.22 -2.41
C VAL A 749 2.00 -3.49 -0.95
N ASP A 750 3.13 -4.12 -0.67
CA ASP A 750 3.63 -4.28 0.71
C ASP A 750 4.07 -2.92 1.28
N LEU A 751 3.08 -2.07 1.61
CA LEU A 751 3.32 -0.78 2.25
C LEU A 751 3.99 -0.93 3.61
N ARG A 752 3.72 -2.03 4.32
CA ARG A 752 4.31 -2.32 5.62
C ARG A 752 5.82 -2.57 5.53
N GLY A 753 6.26 -3.31 4.52
CA GLY A 753 7.68 -3.51 4.26
C GLY A 753 8.38 -2.20 3.92
N LEU A 754 7.75 -1.37 3.09
CA LEU A 754 8.25 -0.04 2.72
C LEU A 754 8.39 0.88 3.93
N THR A 755 7.30 1.08 4.69
CA THR A 755 7.28 1.98 5.85
C THR A 755 8.25 1.52 6.95
N GLY A 756 8.43 0.21 7.10
CA GLY A 756 9.46 -0.36 7.97
C GLY A 756 10.89 0.04 7.57
N ILE A 757 11.20 0.02 6.27
CA ILE A 757 12.47 0.50 5.73
C ILE A 757 12.63 1.99 6.02
N GLU A 758 11.64 2.80 5.69
CA GLU A 758 11.66 4.25 5.88
C GLU A 758 11.82 4.64 7.35
N LEU A 759 11.13 3.94 8.25
CA LEU A 759 11.23 4.16 9.69
C LEU A 759 12.63 3.84 10.22
N GLY A 760 13.26 2.77 9.73
CA GLY A 760 14.66 2.47 10.02
C GLY A 760 15.61 3.59 9.61
N PHE A 761 15.42 4.14 8.40
CA PHE A 761 16.17 5.30 7.93
C PHE A 761 15.81 6.58 8.69
N ALA A 762 14.56 6.81 9.07
CA ALA A 762 14.17 7.95 9.90
C ALA A 762 14.91 7.94 11.24
N VAL A 763 14.99 6.81 11.91
CA VAL A 763 15.77 6.63 13.16
C VAL A 763 17.25 6.97 12.92
N ALA A 764 17.85 6.45 11.84
CA ALA A 764 19.24 6.73 11.49
C ALA A 764 19.47 8.23 11.18
N LEU A 765 18.55 8.86 10.46
CA LEU A 765 18.62 10.30 10.13
C LEU A 765 18.41 11.19 11.36
N VAL A 766 17.54 10.81 12.29
CA VAL A 766 17.38 11.52 13.59
C VAL A 766 18.68 11.44 14.38
N ALA A 767 19.28 10.27 14.51
CA ALA A 767 20.56 10.11 15.20
C ALA A 767 21.68 10.90 14.51
N ALA A 768 21.79 10.81 13.18
CA ALA A 768 22.82 11.48 12.41
C ALA A 768 22.66 13.00 12.44
N SER A 769 21.45 13.55 12.23
CA SER A 769 21.21 14.98 12.22
C SER A 769 21.50 15.62 13.58
N THR A 770 21.00 15.01 14.66
CA THR A 770 21.18 15.51 16.03
C THR A 770 22.64 15.37 16.47
N GLY A 771 23.23 14.19 16.32
CA GLY A 771 24.60 13.92 16.76
C GLY A 771 25.65 14.72 15.97
N LEU A 772 25.52 14.79 14.65
CA LEU A 772 26.49 15.45 13.79
C LEU A 772 26.45 16.97 13.96
N VAL A 773 25.27 17.59 14.11
CA VAL A 773 25.17 19.04 14.36
C VAL A 773 25.88 19.43 15.67
N LEU A 774 25.71 18.63 16.71
CA LEU A 774 26.41 18.87 17.99
C LEU A 774 27.91 18.64 17.90
N ALA A 775 28.32 17.57 17.21
CA ALA A 775 29.76 17.29 17.00
C ALA A 775 30.44 18.40 16.18
N LEU A 776 29.79 18.90 15.12
CA LEU A 776 30.30 20.05 14.34
C LEU A 776 30.39 21.31 15.21
N GLY A 777 29.36 21.58 16.03
CA GLY A 777 29.35 22.69 16.96
C GLY A 777 30.55 22.67 17.94
N PHE A 778 30.86 21.49 18.45
CA PHE A 778 32.04 21.32 19.33
C PHE A 778 33.34 21.59 18.57
N VAL A 779 33.51 21.04 17.38
CA VAL A 779 34.73 21.22 16.58
C VAL A 779 34.98 22.70 16.22
N GLU A 780 33.93 23.44 15.88
CA GLU A 780 34.03 24.88 15.58
C GLU A 780 34.41 25.73 16.81
N ARG A 781 33.91 25.34 17.99
CA ARG A 781 34.20 26.06 19.26
C ARG A 781 35.49 25.66 19.95
N ARG A 782 36.19 24.65 19.44
CA ARG A 782 37.40 24.13 20.08
C ARG A 782 38.39 25.22 20.45
N ARG A 783 38.55 26.22 19.59
CA ARG A 783 39.43 27.38 19.88
C ARG A 783 38.92 28.26 21.01
N SER A 784 37.64 28.62 21.01
CA SER A 784 37.05 29.44 22.07
C SER A 784 37.07 28.71 23.42
N LEU A 785 36.84 27.39 23.43
CA LEU A 785 36.96 26.53 24.59
C LEU A 785 38.42 26.45 25.07
N ALA A 786 39.41 26.34 24.15
CA ALA A 786 40.82 26.32 24.49
C ALA A 786 41.25 27.62 25.18
N VAL A 787 40.77 28.78 24.72
CA VAL A 787 41.01 30.07 25.38
C VAL A 787 40.40 30.12 26.78
N LEU A 788 39.17 29.65 26.94
CA LEU A 788 38.51 29.59 28.27
C LEU A 788 39.30 28.70 29.23
N TRP A 789 39.85 27.59 28.80
CA TRP A 789 40.68 26.71 29.61
C TRP A 789 42.03 27.32 29.96
N ALA A 790 42.65 28.02 28.99
CA ALA A 790 43.89 28.79 29.26
C ALA A 790 43.67 29.86 30.34
N LEU A 791 42.43 30.39 30.45
CA LEU A 791 42.01 31.31 31.49
C LEU A 791 41.58 30.64 32.80
N GLY A 792 41.78 29.32 32.93
CA GLY A 792 41.47 28.56 34.15
C GLY A 792 40.04 28.00 34.28
N ALA A 793 39.31 27.93 33.19
CA ALA A 793 37.96 27.34 33.18
C ALA A 793 37.99 25.83 33.49
N ARG A 794 37.11 25.35 34.35
CA ARG A 794 36.98 23.92 34.70
C ARG A 794 36.40 23.09 33.54
N PRO A 795 36.77 21.82 33.35
CA PRO A 795 36.25 20.98 32.26
C PRO A 795 34.73 20.89 32.18
N GLY A 796 34.03 20.97 33.31
CA GLY A 796 32.55 20.94 33.35
C GLY A 796 31.86 22.16 32.68
N ILE A 797 32.59 23.22 32.38
CA ILE A 797 32.04 24.42 31.71
C ILE A 797 31.71 24.06 30.25
N SER A 798 32.60 23.34 29.56
CA SER A 798 32.40 22.91 28.19
C SER A 798 31.18 21.99 28.05
N ALA A 799 30.98 21.08 29.02
CA ALA A 799 29.82 20.20 29.06
C ALA A 799 28.49 20.97 29.17
N ARG A 800 28.45 22.04 30.00
CA ARG A 800 27.26 22.88 30.14
C ARG A 800 26.89 23.62 28.86
N PHE A 801 27.85 24.11 28.09
CA PHE A 801 27.59 24.67 26.76
C PHE A 801 26.96 23.65 25.81
N LEU A 802 27.52 22.45 25.74
CA LEU A 802 27.04 21.38 24.84
C LEU A 802 25.67 20.85 25.27
N TRP A 803 25.45 20.69 26.60
CA TRP A 803 24.13 20.29 27.07
C TRP A 803 23.05 21.33 26.75
N THR A 804 23.35 22.63 26.90
CA THR A 804 22.40 23.70 26.55
C THR A 804 22.06 23.68 25.06
N GLU A 805 23.06 23.48 24.20
CA GLU A 805 22.81 23.34 22.74
C GLU A 805 22.04 22.09 22.43
N GLY A 806 22.40 20.97 23.05
CA GLY A 806 21.71 19.70 22.85
C GLY A 806 20.24 19.78 23.25
N LEU A 807 19.95 20.40 24.40
CA LEU A 807 18.57 20.61 24.86
C LEU A 807 17.77 21.56 23.96
N LEU A 808 18.40 22.62 23.44
CA LEU A 808 17.74 23.51 22.47
C LEU A 808 17.44 22.82 21.15
N VAL A 809 18.40 22.00 20.64
CA VAL A 809 18.22 21.25 19.40
C VAL A 809 17.15 20.17 19.58
N LEU A 810 17.20 19.43 20.68
CA LEU A 810 16.22 18.38 20.98
C LEU A 810 14.83 18.94 21.29
N GLY A 811 14.73 19.93 22.17
CA GLY A 811 13.46 20.52 22.58
C GLY A 811 12.80 21.31 21.45
N GLY A 812 13.56 22.22 20.82
CA GLY A 812 13.06 22.99 19.68
C GLY A 812 12.79 22.13 18.44
N GLY A 813 13.72 21.23 18.13
CA GLY A 813 13.58 20.26 17.02
C GLY A 813 12.43 19.29 17.28
N GLY A 814 12.30 18.79 18.51
CA GLY A 814 11.21 17.90 18.90
C GLY A 814 9.85 18.55 18.75
N LEU A 815 9.67 19.75 19.32
CA LEU A 815 8.39 20.46 19.25
C LEU A 815 7.96 20.77 17.81
N ILE A 816 8.87 21.39 17.03
CA ILE A 816 8.58 21.74 15.64
C ILE A 816 8.38 20.48 14.80
N GLY A 817 9.23 19.46 15.00
CA GLY A 817 9.15 18.19 14.29
C GLY A 817 7.85 17.46 14.55
N THR A 818 7.35 17.49 15.79
CA THR A 818 6.05 16.89 16.14
C THR A 818 4.90 17.58 15.42
N VAL A 819 4.83 18.90 15.50
CA VAL A 819 3.75 19.66 14.85
C VAL A 819 3.76 19.45 13.34
N LEU A 820 4.94 19.54 12.72
CA LEU A 820 5.09 19.38 11.28
C LEU A 820 4.83 17.90 10.85
N GLY A 821 5.27 16.94 11.66
CA GLY A 821 5.08 15.52 11.40
C GLY A 821 3.61 15.10 11.40
N PHE A 822 2.86 15.52 12.40
CA PHE A 822 1.41 15.26 12.43
C PHE A 822 0.66 16.00 11.34
N ALA A 823 1.05 17.24 10.99
CA ALA A 823 0.44 17.97 9.89
C ALA A 823 0.66 17.27 8.54
N VAL A 824 1.89 16.78 8.29
CA VAL A 824 2.21 16.00 7.07
C VAL A 824 1.48 14.66 7.08
N ALA A 825 1.43 13.95 8.22
CA ALA A 825 0.69 12.68 8.32
C ALA A 825 -0.80 12.86 8.04
N ALA A 826 -1.44 13.88 8.62
CA ALA A 826 -2.85 14.18 8.39
C ALA A 826 -3.12 14.50 6.91
N MET A 827 -2.22 15.27 6.29
CA MET A 827 -2.33 15.58 4.86
C MET A 827 -2.14 14.33 3.98
N LEU A 828 -1.17 13.46 4.31
CA LEU A 828 -0.93 12.20 3.59
C LEU A 828 -2.13 11.26 3.66
N VAL A 829 -2.67 11.03 4.85
CA VAL A 829 -3.84 10.17 5.05
C VAL A 829 -5.05 10.70 4.27
N LYS A 830 -5.27 12.04 4.30
CA LYS A 830 -6.35 12.66 3.52
C LYS A 830 -6.15 12.51 2.02
N LEU A 831 -4.94 12.75 1.49
CA LEU A 831 -4.65 12.64 0.05
C LEU A 831 -4.74 11.19 -0.45
N LEU A 832 -4.38 10.25 0.41
CA LEU A 832 -4.39 8.83 0.11
C LEU A 832 -5.69 8.14 0.56
N THR A 833 -6.80 8.89 0.70
CA THR A 833 -8.09 8.34 1.15
C THR A 833 -8.52 7.16 0.29
N GLY A 834 -8.24 7.16 -1.02
CA GLY A 834 -8.53 6.04 -1.92
C GLY A 834 -7.68 4.77 -1.72
N VAL A 835 -6.62 4.83 -0.88
CA VAL A 835 -5.85 3.65 -0.48
C VAL A 835 -6.49 2.97 0.74
N PHE A 836 -7.36 3.70 1.44
CA PHE A 836 -8.07 3.22 2.62
C PHE A 836 -9.52 2.89 2.23
N ASP A 837 -9.93 1.70 2.53
CA ASP A 837 -11.30 1.25 2.31
C ASP A 837 -11.80 0.50 3.56
N PRO A 838 -12.72 1.07 4.32
CA PRO A 838 -13.23 2.45 4.29
C PRO A 838 -12.20 3.51 4.75
N PRO A 839 -12.43 4.82 4.50
CA PRO A 839 -11.54 5.88 4.97
C PRO A 839 -11.44 5.92 6.49
N PRO A 840 -10.25 6.21 7.08
CA PRO A 840 -10.08 6.24 8.53
C PRO A 840 -10.76 7.47 9.16
N ASP A 841 -11.50 7.26 10.24
CA ASP A 841 -12.15 8.33 11.01
C ASP A 841 -11.14 9.19 11.78
N ALA A 842 -10.02 8.60 12.21
CA ALA A 842 -8.98 9.26 12.99
C ALA A 842 -7.59 8.69 12.72
N LEU A 843 -6.57 9.51 12.99
CA LEU A 843 -5.18 9.07 12.91
C LEU A 843 -4.84 8.13 14.08
N SER A 844 -4.25 6.99 13.77
CA SER A 844 -3.70 6.08 14.76
C SER A 844 -2.29 6.51 15.17
N VAL A 845 -2.07 6.73 16.48
CA VAL A 845 -0.80 7.27 16.99
C VAL A 845 0.05 6.17 17.62
N PRO A 846 1.22 5.82 17.02
CA PRO A 846 2.11 4.79 17.54
C PRO A 846 3.02 5.30 18.66
N TRP A 847 2.53 5.46 19.86
CA TRP A 847 3.26 6.04 20.99
C TRP A 847 4.61 5.38 21.27
N VAL A 848 4.72 4.06 21.07
CA VAL A 848 5.97 3.31 21.27
C VAL A 848 7.03 3.74 20.26
N ILE A 849 6.66 3.86 18.99
CA ILE A 849 7.58 4.28 17.92
C ILE A 849 7.98 5.75 18.11
N LEU A 850 7.03 6.60 18.45
CA LEU A 850 7.31 8.02 18.71
C LEU A 850 8.28 8.17 19.89
N SER A 851 8.06 7.47 20.98
CA SER A 851 8.97 7.51 22.14
C SER A 851 10.37 6.98 21.77
N ALA A 852 10.48 5.97 20.93
CA ALA A 852 11.76 5.45 20.43
C ALA A 852 12.50 6.49 19.56
N LEU A 853 11.81 7.24 18.70
CA LEU A 853 12.40 8.33 17.92
C LEU A 853 12.99 9.43 18.82
N PHE A 854 12.24 9.86 19.84
CA PHE A 854 12.72 10.85 20.80
C PHE A 854 13.86 10.32 21.66
N ALA A 855 13.79 9.07 22.10
CA ALA A 855 14.88 8.40 22.83
C ALA A 855 16.16 8.33 21.98
N THR A 856 16.04 8.03 20.70
CA THR A 856 17.18 8.01 19.76
C THR A 856 17.82 9.40 19.66
N ALA A 857 17.02 10.46 19.51
CA ALA A 857 17.53 11.82 19.50
C ALA A 857 18.25 12.19 20.83
N ALA A 858 17.66 11.82 21.96
CA ALA A 858 18.25 12.05 23.28
C ALA A 858 19.58 11.28 23.46
N VAL A 859 19.63 10.02 23.02
CA VAL A 859 20.87 9.20 23.05
C VAL A 859 21.94 9.82 22.14
N ALA A 860 21.56 10.34 20.97
CA ALA A 860 22.50 11.01 20.06
C ALA A 860 23.09 12.30 20.71
N VAL A 861 22.27 13.08 21.42
CA VAL A 861 22.73 14.22 22.23
C VAL A 861 23.71 13.77 23.30
N LEU A 862 23.35 12.78 24.08
CA LEU A 862 24.18 12.23 25.14
C LEU A 862 25.52 11.72 24.61
N ALA A 863 25.49 10.93 23.51
CA ALA A 863 26.67 10.41 22.87
C ALA A 863 27.61 11.53 22.38
N ALA A 864 27.06 12.58 21.76
CA ALA A 864 27.83 13.72 21.30
C ALA A 864 28.49 14.48 22.46
N VAL A 865 27.77 14.67 23.57
CA VAL A 865 28.30 15.35 24.77
C VAL A 865 29.39 14.49 25.44
N LEU A 866 29.17 13.20 25.61
CA LEU A 866 30.15 12.27 26.19
C LEU A 866 31.42 12.18 25.32
N TRP A 867 31.26 12.08 24.00
CA TRP A 867 32.37 12.08 23.05
C TRP A 867 33.22 13.36 23.14
N ALA A 868 32.58 14.50 23.27
CA ALA A 868 33.26 15.78 23.44
C ALA A 868 33.94 15.91 24.81
N ALA A 869 33.35 15.33 25.87
CA ALA A 869 33.92 15.35 27.22
C ALA A 869 35.14 14.42 27.40
N GLN A 870 35.16 13.30 26.68
CA GLN A 870 36.21 12.27 26.79
C GLN A 870 37.49 12.58 25.99
N ARG A 871 37.50 13.60 25.11
CA ARG A 871 38.67 13.94 24.35
C ARG A 871 39.71 14.59 25.23
N PRO A 872 40.83 13.92 25.54
CA PRO A 872 41.89 14.48 26.35
C PRO A 872 42.51 15.65 25.60
N GLN A 873 42.56 16.79 26.25
CA GLN A 873 43.20 17.96 25.72
C GLN A 873 44.59 17.99 26.33
N SER A 874 45.54 17.42 25.61
CA SER A 874 46.93 17.50 26.01
C SER A 874 47.39 18.95 25.92
N ARG A 875 48.30 19.37 26.84
CA ARG A 875 48.95 20.69 26.78
C ARG A 875 49.68 20.93 25.44
N ALA A 876 50.07 19.85 24.75
CA ALA A 876 50.67 19.90 23.42
C ALA A 876 49.69 20.35 22.32
N ASP A 877 48.37 19.92 22.42
CA ASP A 877 47.33 20.35 21.47
C ASP A 877 46.99 21.85 21.62
N LEU A 878 47.04 22.38 22.84
CA LEU A 878 46.84 23.80 23.15
C LEU A 878 47.93 24.70 22.51
N GLY A 879 49.18 24.24 22.50
CA GLY A 879 50.30 24.97 21.85
C GLY A 879 50.23 24.99 20.33
N ALA A 880 49.61 24.00 19.72
CA ALA A 880 49.44 23.90 18.26
C ALA A 880 48.26 24.75 17.72
N GLU A 881 47.27 25.10 18.55
CA GLU A 881 46.06 25.85 18.17
C GLU A 881 46.13 27.35 18.50
N LEU A 882 47.02 27.77 19.40
CA LEU A 882 47.28 29.17 19.63
C LEU A 882 48.19 29.78 18.51
N PRO A 883 47.84 30.91 17.90
CA PRO A 883 48.71 31.56 16.92
C PRO A 883 50.00 31.99 17.62
N ARG A 884 51.14 31.54 17.11
CA ARG A 884 52.46 32.10 17.46
C ARG A 884 52.55 33.53 16.97
#